data_9c4e2ef2eb726ae302a063ebfc7236a6
#
_entry.id   9c4e2ef2eb726ae302a063ebfc7236a6
#
_cell.length_a   1.000
_cell.length_b   1.000
_cell.length_c   1.000
_cell.angle_alpha   90.00
_cell.angle_beta   90.00
_cell.angle_gamma   90.00
#
_symmetry.space_group_name_H-M   'P 1'
#
loop_
_entity.id
_entity.type
_entity.pdbx_description
1 polymer ?
#
loop_
_entity_poly.entity_id
_entity_poly.type
_entity_poly.pdbx_seq_one_letter_code
_entity_poly.pdbx_strand_id
1 'polypeptide(L)'
;MKKFLPDLIAILAFIVISFIYFFPATTEDRILFQHDTVAGAGAGQEAKEYYERTGERTRWTNALFGGMPTYQMSPSYDSTEPLTFVQKVYHLFLPNYVWLTFIMMLGFYILLRAFGIPAWLAGLGGIIWGFSSYFFILIAAGHIWKFITLAYIPPTIAGIVLAYRKKYLLGGIITALFMAMQILSNHVQMTYYFLFVILFMVGAFFEDAWRKKELPQFFKATGVLIVAGLIGVSINLSNLYHTYEYSKETMRGKSELKYEGAAAKQTSSGLNRDYITQWSYGIGETFSLLVPNVKGGASVPLSRSEKAMEKANPMYSSLYSQLTQYFGDQPMTSGPVYVGAFVLMLFILGCFIVKGPMKWALLGATIFSILLSWGKNFMGLTDFFIDYIPMYNKFRAVSSILVIAEFTIPLLAILTLKEILTKPELLKEKLKYIYISFGLTGGLALLFAIAPRLFFPTYIPGNEMAALQNALPADQLSPIIANLEEMRVHLFTSDAWRSFFIVTIGTLLLLAYNAKKLKATWTVAAIALLCLGDMWSVNKRYLYDEQFIPKSEQTATFRKTQTDELILQDPSLDYRVLNFAGNTFEENNTSYWHKSVGGYHAAKLRRYQEMIDHHIAKEMQAAYQEVATAGGQMDSVNSAKFPVLNMLNTKYFIFPAGQQGQTVPIENPYTFGNAWFIDKIQYVNNANEEIDAIGQVDLQQTAIVDSKFKEALKGVNEGYKDSLSTIRLTSYEPNQLVYETSSPQDGIVVFSEIYYPGWTATIDGKPADIARADYILRAMNVPAGKHTIEMRFDPQSLHITEGIAYGAMALLLVGVIILVWINRKKYGESIKK
;
A
#
# COMPACT_ATOMS: atom_id res chain seq x y z
N MET A 1 -14.59 29.58 -26.43
CA MET A 1 -15.49 28.74 -25.64
C MET A 1 -15.96 27.49 -26.40
N LYS A 2 -16.52 27.56 -27.61
CA LYS A 2 -17.02 26.36 -28.36
C LYS A 2 -16.00 25.20 -28.52
N LYS A 3 -14.69 25.50 -28.60
CA LYS A 3 -13.64 24.50 -28.78
C LYS A 3 -13.40 23.63 -27.50
N PHE A 4 -13.63 24.17 -26.31
CA PHE A 4 -13.42 23.46 -25.02
C PHE A 4 -14.72 22.89 -24.44
N LEU A 5 -15.86 23.12 -25.07
CA LEU A 5 -17.14 22.62 -24.59
C LEU A 5 -17.19 21.09 -24.46
N PRO A 6 -16.65 20.28 -25.42
CA PRO A 6 -16.64 18.83 -25.26
C PRO A 6 -15.77 18.35 -24.08
N ASP A 7 -14.65 19.02 -23.80
CA ASP A 7 -13.80 18.70 -22.64
C ASP A 7 -14.54 19.02 -21.33
N LEU A 8 -15.24 20.18 -21.26
CA LEU A 8 -16.03 20.54 -20.09
C LEU A 8 -17.19 19.57 -19.84
N ILE A 9 -17.88 19.12 -20.89
CA ILE A 9 -18.95 18.12 -20.78
C ILE A 9 -18.41 16.81 -20.22
N ALA A 10 -17.23 16.34 -20.70
CA ALA A 10 -16.61 15.13 -20.17
C ALA A 10 -16.26 15.24 -18.68
N ILE A 11 -15.68 16.38 -18.25
CA ILE A 11 -15.35 16.64 -16.84
C ILE A 11 -16.61 16.66 -15.97
N LEU A 12 -17.67 17.35 -16.42
CA LEU A 12 -18.95 17.36 -15.70
C LEU A 12 -19.57 15.96 -15.60
N ALA A 13 -19.50 15.17 -16.68
CA ALA A 13 -19.96 13.79 -16.66
C ALA A 13 -19.20 12.96 -15.61
N PHE A 14 -17.88 13.10 -15.50
CA PHE A 14 -17.08 12.42 -14.49
C PHE A 14 -17.51 12.78 -13.06
N ILE A 15 -17.76 14.07 -12.81
CA ILE A 15 -18.26 14.54 -11.51
C ILE A 15 -19.60 13.90 -11.20
N VAL A 16 -20.55 13.97 -12.13
CA VAL A 16 -21.92 13.43 -11.95
C VAL A 16 -21.90 11.93 -11.72
N ILE A 17 -21.15 11.17 -12.52
CA ILE A 17 -21.00 9.71 -12.39
C ILE A 17 -20.42 9.36 -11.01
N SER A 18 -19.39 10.08 -10.56
CA SER A 18 -18.77 9.86 -9.26
C SER A 18 -19.74 10.15 -8.10
N PHE A 19 -20.50 11.24 -8.16
CA PHE A 19 -21.52 11.54 -7.16
C PHE A 19 -22.63 10.49 -7.12
N ILE A 20 -23.15 10.06 -8.28
CA ILE A 20 -24.22 9.05 -8.32
C ILE A 20 -23.73 7.72 -7.72
N TYR A 21 -22.46 7.34 -7.96
CA TYR A 21 -21.92 6.09 -7.42
C TYR A 21 -21.87 6.10 -5.89
N PHE A 22 -21.50 7.23 -5.28
CA PHE A 22 -21.35 7.38 -3.83
C PHE A 22 -22.50 8.18 -3.18
N PHE A 23 -23.66 8.30 -3.85
CA PHE A 23 -24.76 9.18 -3.44
C PHE A 23 -25.18 9.00 -1.96
N PRO A 24 -25.44 7.79 -1.45
CA PRO A 24 -25.86 7.68 -0.05
C PRO A 24 -24.74 8.13 0.92
N ALA A 25 -23.51 7.69 0.67
CA ALA A 25 -22.38 7.99 1.54
C ALA A 25 -22.05 9.50 1.59
N THR A 26 -22.17 10.20 0.46
CA THR A 26 -21.82 11.62 0.38
C THR A 26 -22.86 12.55 0.97
N THR A 27 -24.15 12.16 0.97
CA THR A 27 -25.24 12.99 1.51
C THR A 27 -25.55 12.73 2.97
N GLU A 28 -25.19 11.55 3.48
CA GLU A 28 -25.46 11.13 4.86
C GLU A 28 -24.20 11.17 5.76
N ASP A 29 -23.11 11.80 5.33
CA ASP A 29 -21.81 11.85 6.02
C ASP A 29 -21.32 10.47 6.50
N ARG A 30 -21.47 9.47 5.61
CA ARG A 30 -21.03 8.11 5.86
C ARG A 30 -19.63 7.86 5.32
N ILE A 31 -18.91 6.98 5.98
CA ILE A 31 -17.53 6.60 5.64
C ILE A 31 -17.39 5.09 5.63
N LEU A 32 -16.40 4.60 4.87
CA LEU A 32 -16.02 3.19 4.93
C LEU A 32 -15.29 2.89 6.23
N PHE A 33 -15.72 1.83 6.90
CA PHE A 33 -14.92 1.25 7.99
C PHE A 33 -13.83 0.39 7.36
N GLN A 34 -12.59 0.85 7.47
CA GLN A 34 -11.43 0.21 6.86
C GLN A 34 -10.38 -0.04 7.95
N HIS A 35 -10.00 -1.29 8.13
CA HIS A 35 -9.03 -1.69 9.15
C HIS A 35 -7.72 -0.89 9.03
N ASP A 36 -7.15 -0.79 7.83
CA ASP A 36 -5.89 -0.06 7.61
C ASP A 36 -6.01 1.45 7.90
N THR A 37 -7.18 2.05 7.64
CA THR A 37 -7.43 3.47 7.95
C THR A 37 -7.50 3.70 9.46
N VAL A 38 -8.18 2.81 10.18
CA VAL A 38 -8.27 2.84 11.65
C VAL A 38 -6.89 2.59 12.26
N ALA A 39 -6.17 1.57 11.78
CA ALA A 39 -4.82 1.28 12.25
C ALA A 39 -3.85 2.46 11.98
N GLY A 40 -3.97 3.11 10.82
CA GLY A 40 -3.20 4.31 10.50
C GLY A 40 -3.49 5.49 11.43
N ALA A 41 -4.75 5.70 11.80
CA ALA A 41 -5.14 6.74 12.76
C ALA A 41 -4.55 6.46 14.15
N GLY A 42 -4.61 5.21 14.63
CA GLY A 42 -4.01 4.82 15.90
C GLY A 42 -2.49 5.01 15.92
N ALA A 43 -1.80 4.58 14.88
CA ALA A 43 -0.35 4.74 14.76
C ALA A 43 0.11 6.20 14.65
N GLY A 44 -0.68 7.05 14.04
CA GLY A 44 -0.34 8.45 13.74
C GLY A 44 -0.74 9.45 14.81
N GLN A 45 -1.43 9.05 15.88
CA GLN A 45 -2.02 9.98 16.85
C GLN A 45 -0.97 10.81 17.59
N GLU A 46 0.09 10.21 18.11
CA GLU A 46 1.16 10.92 18.82
C GLU A 46 1.82 12.00 17.91
N ALA A 47 2.13 11.64 16.67
CA ALA A 47 2.72 12.58 15.72
C ALA A 47 1.77 13.71 15.33
N LYS A 48 0.46 13.42 15.27
CA LYS A 48 -0.58 14.41 14.99
C LYS A 48 -0.73 15.38 16.18
N GLU A 49 -0.81 14.89 17.42
CA GLU A 49 -0.90 15.73 18.62
C GLU A 49 0.33 16.62 18.77
N TYR A 50 1.52 16.08 18.50
CA TYR A 50 2.75 16.87 18.49
C TYR A 50 2.67 18.01 17.47
N TYR A 51 2.23 17.73 16.24
CA TYR A 51 2.07 18.75 15.20
C TYR A 51 1.01 19.80 15.55
N GLU A 52 -0.14 19.38 16.07
CA GLU A 52 -1.23 20.31 16.48
C GLU A 52 -0.78 21.25 17.60
N ARG A 53 0.11 20.80 18.48
CA ARG A 53 0.62 21.59 19.60
C ARG A 53 1.80 22.50 19.22
N THR A 54 2.71 22.03 18.39
CA THR A 54 3.99 22.70 18.11
C THR A 54 4.04 23.36 16.73
N GLY A 55 3.25 22.90 15.77
CA GLY A 55 3.36 23.24 14.36
C GLY A 55 4.50 22.52 13.64
N GLU A 56 5.28 21.68 14.32
CA GLU A 56 6.43 20.95 13.79
C GLU A 56 6.10 19.48 13.55
N ARG A 57 6.73 18.87 12.53
CA ARG A 57 6.54 17.44 12.21
C ARG A 57 7.60 16.60 12.91
N THR A 58 7.19 15.74 13.84
CA THR A 58 8.13 14.74 14.38
C THR A 58 8.45 13.66 13.33
N ARG A 59 9.69 13.18 13.32
CA ARG A 59 10.14 12.05 12.52
C ARG A 59 10.33 10.76 13.32
N TRP A 60 9.94 10.80 14.58
CA TRP A 60 9.93 9.66 15.50
C TRP A 60 8.61 9.57 16.25
N THR A 61 8.18 8.35 16.57
CA THR A 61 7.04 8.08 17.45
C THR A 61 7.40 6.94 18.40
N ASN A 62 6.89 7.02 19.62
CA ASN A 62 6.94 5.94 20.61
C ASN A 62 5.59 5.22 20.77
N ALA A 63 4.58 5.59 19.98
CA ALA A 63 3.23 5.05 20.07
C ALA A 63 3.14 3.54 19.84
N LEU A 64 4.06 2.93 19.06
CA LEU A 64 4.04 1.51 18.75
C LEU A 64 5.46 0.91 18.70
N PHE A 65 5.57 -0.39 19.01
CA PHE A 65 6.81 -1.16 19.03
C PHE A 65 7.92 -0.53 19.88
N GLY A 66 7.56 0.20 20.92
CA GLY A 66 8.50 0.91 21.79
C GLY A 66 9.24 2.07 21.14
N GLY A 67 9.03 2.34 19.87
CA GLY A 67 9.59 3.47 19.12
C GLY A 67 10.04 3.11 17.72
N MET A 68 9.70 3.99 16.75
CA MET A 68 10.10 3.85 15.35
C MET A 68 10.02 5.17 14.58
N PRO A 69 10.76 5.33 13.45
CA PRO A 69 10.62 6.48 12.58
C PRO A 69 9.23 6.60 11.95
N THR A 70 8.75 7.85 11.79
CA THR A 70 7.43 8.14 11.19
C THR A 70 7.46 8.23 9.66
N TYR A 71 8.57 7.94 8.99
CA TYR A 71 8.74 8.12 7.54
C TYR A 71 7.68 7.45 6.68
N GLN A 72 7.12 6.32 7.14
CA GLN A 72 6.06 5.60 6.44
C GLN A 72 4.66 5.81 7.04
N MET A 73 4.55 6.54 8.15
CA MET A 73 3.26 6.94 8.76
C MET A 73 2.87 8.36 8.36
N SER A 74 3.82 9.28 8.32
CA SER A 74 3.65 10.68 7.94
C SER A 74 4.63 11.05 6.82
N PRO A 75 4.36 10.64 5.58
CA PRO A 75 5.25 10.87 4.43
C PRO A 75 5.21 12.30 3.91
N SER A 76 4.48 13.20 4.56
CA SER A 76 4.42 14.62 4.21
C SER A 76 5.61 15.37 4.78
N TYR A 77 6.15 16.29 3.98
CA TYR A 77 7.28 17.15 4.30
C TYR A 77 6.90 18.59 3.99
N ASP A 78 7.55 19.57 4.66
CA ASP A 78 7.20 20.97 4.48
C ASP A 78 7.42 21.45 3.04
N SER A 79 8.49 20.96 2.39
CA SER A 79 8.75 21.19 0.97
C SER A 79 7.64 20.69 0.03
N THR A 80 6.85 19.71 0.44
CA THR A 80 5.77 19.11 -0.37
C THR A 80 4.38 19.70 -0.10
N GLU A 81 4.23 20.57 0.90
CA GLU A 81 2.92 21.21 1.19
C GLU A 81 2.31 21.96 0.00
N PRO A 82 3.08 22.71 -0.82
CA PRO A 82 2.50 23.34 -2.02
C PRO A 82 1.90 22.34 -2.99
N LEU A 83 2.46 21.14 -3.11
CA LEU A 83 1.86 20.08 -3.95
C LEU A 83 0.53 19.58 -3.39
N THR A 84 0.38 19.51 -2.08
CA THR A 84 -0.88 19.12 -1.44
C THR A 84 -2.02 20.10 -1.81
N PHE A 85 -1.71 21.41 -1.89
CA PHE A 85 -2.66 22.39 -2.40
C PHE A 85 -2.98 22.18 -3.87
N VAL A 86 -1.96 21.92 -4.71
CA VAL A 86 -2.16 21.61 -6.15
C VAL A 86 -3.00 20.35 -6.33
N GLN A 87 -2.81 19.33 -5.50
CA GLN A 87 -3.67 18.13 -5.48
C GLN A 87 -5.14 18.52 -5.21
N LYS A 88 -5.41 19.32 -4.17
CA LYS A 88 -6.78 19.77 -3.84
C LYS A 88 -7.42 20.53 -5.00
N VAL A 89 -6.66 21.38 -5.70
CA VAL A 89 -7.13 22.06 -6.91
C VAL A 89 -7.43 21.06 -8.03
N TYR A 90 -6.56 20.10 -8.27
CA TYR A 90 -6.77 19.04 -9.28
C TYR A 90 -7.98 18.15 -8.95
N HIS A 91 -8.25 17.92 -7.67
CA HIS A 91 -9.44 17.21 -7.16
C HIS A 91 -10.72 18.06 -7.19
N LEU A 92 -10.64 19.32 -7.58
CA LEU A 92 -11.75 20.31 -7.57
C LEU A 92 -12.44 20.45 -6.20
N PHE A 93 -11.73 20.19 -5.11
CA PHE A 93 -12.25 20.20 -3.73
C PHE A 93 -13.50 19.29 -3.54
N LEU A 94 -13.66 18.27 -4.37
CA LEU A 94 -14.77 17.32 -4.28
C LEU A 94 -14.72 16.52 -2.97
N PRO A 95 -15.88 16.09 -2.43
CA PRO A 95 -15.96 15.35 -1.18
C PRO A 95 -15.32 13.96 -1.27
N ASN A 96 -15.11 13.32 -0.11
CA ASN A 96 -14.52 12.00 0.01
C ASN A 96 -15.14 10.97 -0.94
N TYR A 97 -14.31 10.06 -1.45
CA TYR A 97 -14.60 9.04 -2.44
C TYR A 97 -14.97 9.59 -3.83
N VAL A 98 -15.75 10.67 -3.92
CA VAL A 98 -16.11 11.31 -5.21
C VAL A 98 -14.86 11.78 -5.93
N TRP A 99 -13.96 12.50 -5.24
CA TRP A 99 -12.73 12.98 -5.87
C TRP A 99 -11.82 11.83 -6.33
N LEU A 100 -11.82 10.67 -5.63
CA LEU A 100 -11.01 9.52 -6.01
C LEU A 100 -11.37 9.03 -7.42
N THR A 101 -12.63 8.63 -7.63
CA THR A 101 -13.07 8.15 -8.95
C THR A 101 -12.99 9.24 -10.02
N PHE A 102 -13.26 10.51 -9.64
CA PHE A 102 -13.11 11.64 -10.54
C PHE A 102 -11.70 11.78 -11.09
N ILE A 103 -10.66 11.79 -10.23
CA ILE A 103 -9.27 11.93 -10.71
C ILE A 103 -8.78 10.71 -11.48
N MET A 104 -9.30 9.52 -11.16
CA MET A 104 -9.00 8.30 -11.91
C MET A 104 -9.47 8.44 -13.36
N MET A 105 -10.72 8.86 -13.57
CA MET A 105 -11.27 9.14 -14.91
C MET A 105 -10.56 10.31 -15.60
N LEU A 106 -10.32 11.39 -14.88
CA LEU A 106 -9.67 12.60 -15.42
C LEU A 106 -8.22 12.32 -15.86
N GLY A 107 -7.46 11.56 -15.06
CA GLY A 107 -6.07 11.21 -15.38
C GLY A 107 -5.96 10.46 -16.71
N PHE A 108 -6.78 9.46 -16.92
CA PHE A 108 -6.79 8.69 -18.17
C PHE A 108 -7.35 9.49 -19.35
N TYR A 109 -8.34 10.34 -19.09
CA TYR A 109 -8.82 11.31 -20.07
C TYR A 109 -7.70 12.22 -20.59
N ILE A 110 -6.88 12.78 -19.68
CA ILE A 110 -5.73 13.62 -20.04
C ILE A 110 -4.75 12.85 -20.92
N LEU A 111 -4.46 11.59 -20.57
CA LEU A 111 -3.61 10.71 -21.36
C LEU A 111 -4.13 10.52 -22.78
N LEU A 112 -5.41 10.21 -22.92
CA LEU A 112 -6.02 10.00 -24.24
C LEU A 112 -6.03 11.30 -25.06
N ARG A 113 -6.25 12.44 -24.43
CA ARG A 113 -6.14 13.77 -25.08
C ARG A 113 -4.69 14.02 -25.54
N ALA A 114 -3.67 13.58 -24.78
CA ALA A 114 -2.28 13.66 -25.20
C ALA A 114 -1.99 12.79 -26.44
N PHE A 115 -2.64 11.64 -26.57
CA PHE A 115 -2.63 10.82 -27.81
C PHE A 115 -3.40 11.47 -28.97
N GLY A 116 -4.10 12.58 -28.76
CA GLY A 116 -4.91 13.24 -29.79
C GLY A 116 -6.26 12.57 -30.04
N ILE A 117 -6.77 11.85 -29.05
CA ILE A 117 -8.11 11.25 -29.08
C ILE A 117 -9.16 12.37 -28.92
N PRO A 118 -10.25 12.39 -29.69
CA PRO A 118 -11.33 13.35 -29.51
C PRO A 118 -11.95 13.28 -28.11
N ALA A 119 -12.42 14.41 -27.56
CA ALA A 119 -12.90 14.53 -26.19
C ALA A 119 -13.99 13.50 -25.83
N TRP A 120 -14.97 13.30 -26.70
CA TRP A 120 -16.08 12.35 -26.49
C TRP A 120 -15.61 10.88 -26.41
N LEU A 121 -14.58 10.48 -27.19
CA LEU A 121 -13.99 9.15 -27.12
C LEU A 121 -13.00 9.03 -25.94
N ALA A 122 -12.28 10.11 -25.65
CA ALA A 122 -11.42 10.17 -24.46
C ALA A 122 -12.25 10.08 -23.16
N GLY A 123 -13.47 10.66 -23.16
CA GLY A 123 -14.42 10.53 -22.05
C GLY A 123 -14.83 9.08 -21.80
N LEU A 124 -15.15 8.31 -22.85
CA LEU A 124 -15.40 6.88 -22.75
C LEU A 124 -14.20 6.13 -22.14
N GLY A 125 -12.98 6.43 -22.63
CA GLY A 125 -11.78 5.80 -22.10
C GLY A 125 -11.52 6.14 -20.62
N GLY A 126 -11.79 7.39 -20.20
CA GLY A 126 -11.75 7.79 -18.79
C GLY A 126 -12.69 6.95 -17.92
N ILE A 127 -13.94 6.76 -18.37
CA ILE A 127 -14.94 5.92 -17.69
C ILE A 127 -14.45 4.46 -17.59
N ILE A 128 -13.98 3.87 -18.70
CA ILE A 128 -13.51 2.48 -18.73
C ILE A 128 -12.36 2.28 -17.74
N TRP A 129 -11.36 3.16 -17.76
CA TRP A 129 -10.26 3.07 -16.80
C TRP A 129 -10.73 3.29 -15.37
N GLY A 130 -11.48 4.39 -15.13
CA GLY A 130 -11.90 4.78 -13.79
C GLY A 130 -12.84 3.78 -13.12
N PHE A 131 -13.56 2.97 -13.90
CA PHE A 131 -14.45 1.91 -13.43
C PHE A 131 -13.86 0.50 -13.49
N SER A 132 -12.58 0.33 -13.82
CA SER A 132 -11.90 -0.95 -13.65
C SER A 132 -12.03 -1.44 -12.21
N SER A 133 -12.37 -2.72 -12.01
CA SER A 133 -12.82 -3.22 -10.70
C SER A 133 -11.75 -3.10 -9.62
N TYR A 134 -10.49 -3.20 -9.98
CA TYR A 134 -9.37 -3.12 -9.06
C TYR A 134 -9.37 -1.82 -8.22
N PHE A 135 -9.80 -0.70 -8.82
CA PHE A 135 -9.83 0.58 -8.12
C PHE A 135 -10.90 0.63 -7.03
N PHE A 136 -12.06 0.05 -7.27
CA PHE A 136 -13.12 -0.05 -6.26
C PHE A 136 -12.75 -1.04 -5.15
N ILE A 137 -12.06 -2.12 -5.50
CA ILE A 137 -11.49 -3.06 -4.53
C ILE A 137 -10.43 -2.37 -3.65
N LEU A 138 -9.58 -1.50 -4.21
CA LEU A 138 -8.60 -0.72 -3.44
C LEU A 138 -9.29 0.24 -2.47
N ILE A 139 -10.39 0.90 -2.88
CA ILE A 139 -11.18 1.77 -2.00
C ILE A 139 -11.79 0.92 -0.86
N ALA A 140 -12.42 -0.21 -1.19
CA ALA A 140 -13.04 -1.09 -0.19
C ALA A 140 -12.01 -1.63 0.83
N ALA A 141 -10.80 -1.99 0.36
CA ALA A 141 -9.73 -2.50 1.20
C ALA A 141 -8.96 -1.42 2.01
N GLY A 142 -9.21 -0.13 1.75
CA GLY A 142 -8.48 0.96 2.43
C GLY A 142 -7.13 1.32 1.81
N HIS A 143 -6.77 0.75 0.67
CA HIS A 143 -5.50 1.00 0.00
C HIS A 143 -5.50 2.33 -0.78
N ILE A 144 -5.87 3.43 -0.11
CA ILE A 144 -6.10 4.74 -0.73
C ILE A 144 -4.83 5.33 -1.35
N TRP A 145 -3.68 5.17 -0.70
CA TRP A 145 -2.38 5.65 -1.23
C TRP A 145 -2.01 4.97 -2.55
N LYS A 146 -2.26 3.68 -2.65
CA LYS A 146 -2.08 2.90 -3.88
C LYS A 146 -3.01 3.40 -4.99
N PHE A 147 -4.27 3.65 -4.65
CA PHE A 147 -5.25 4.22 -5.55
C PHE A 147 -4.82 5.58 -6.11
N ILE A 148 -4.41 6.51 -5.23
CA ILE A 148 -4.01 7.88 -5.62
C ILE A 148 -2.77 7.84 -6.52
N THR A 149 -1.77 6.99 -6.18
CA THR A 149 -0.61 6.78 -7.04
C THR A 149 -1.02 6.37 -8.44
N LEU A 150 -1.93 5.39 -8.57
CA LEU A 150 -2.43 4.90 -9.86
C LEU A 150 -3.21 5.96 -10.62
N ALA A 151 -3.90 6.88 -9.94
CA ALA A 151 -4.63 7.97 -10.58
C ALA A 151 -3.72 9.03 -11.21
N TYR A 152 -2.50 9.23 -10.66
CA TYR A 152 -1.53 10.19 -11.22
C TYR A 152 -0.60 9.61 -12.29
N ILE A 153 -0.56 8.29 -12.45
CA ILE A 153 0.26 7.64 -13.48
C ILE A 153 -0.17 7.99 -14.92
N PRO A 154 -1.46 7.91 -15.30
CA PRO A 154 -1.87 8.27 -16.65
C PRO A 154 -1.51 9.70 -17.06
N PRO A 155 -1.72 10.76 -16.24
CA PRO A 155 -1.28 12.10 -16.62
C PRO A 155 0.26 12.25 -16.63
N THR A 156 1.02 11.50 -15.81
CA THR A 156 2.48 11.43 -15.94
C THR A 156 2.88 10.91 -17.33
N ILE A 157 2.26 9.80 -17.77
CA ILE A 157 2.49 9.23 -19.11
C ILE A 157 2.00 10.19 -20.21
N ALA A 158 0.92 10.95 -19.96
CA ALA A 158 0.47 12.00 -20.91
C ALA A 158 1.56 13.03 -21.18
N GLY A 159 2.29 13.46 -20.15
CA GLY A 159 3.44 14.34 -20.31
C GLY A 159 4.53 13.71 -21.19
N ILE A 160 4.84 12.44 -20.97
CA ILE A 160 5.80 11.67 -21.79
C ILE A 160 5.35 11.63 -23.27
N VAL A 161 4.08 11.31 -23.51
CA VAL A 161 3.50 11.28 -24.85
C VAL A 161 3.59 12.65 -25.52
N LEU A 162 3.28 13.73 -24.80
CA LEU A 162 3.37 15.10 -25.32
C LEU A 162 4.81 15.48 -25.70
N ALA A 163 5.80 15.10 -24.91
CA ALA A 163 7.21 15.35 -25.20
C ALA A 163 7.65 14.67 -26.51
N TYR A 164 7.31 13.36 -26.69
CA TYR A 164 7.59 12.64 -27.94
C TYR A 164 6.78 13.15 -29.13
N ARG A 165 5.67 13.83 -28.89
CA ARG A 165 4.91 14.58 -29.90
C ARG A 165 5.41 16.00 -30.13
N LYS A 166 6.66 16.28 -29.77
CA LYS A 166 7.41 17.54 -29.99
C LYS A 166 6.88 18.74 -29.16
N LYS A 167 6.00 18.49 -28.15
CA LYS A 167 5.55 19.50 -27.18
C LYS A 167 6.43 19.48 -25.94
N TYR A 168 7.74 19.66 -26.12
CA TYR A 168 8.78 19.40 -25.14
C TYR A 168 8.53 20.06 -23.77
N LEU A 169 8.36 21.41 -23.75
CA LEU A 169 8.21 22.15 -22.50
C LEU A 169 6.91 21.74 -21.76
N LEU A 170 5.78 21.67 -22.46
CA LEU A 170 4.51 21.24 -21.89
C LEU A 170 4.59 19.80 -21.36
N GLY A 171 5.15 18.90 -22.17
CA GLY A 171 5.34 17.51 -21.79
C GLY A 171 6.24 17.34 -20.57
N GLY A 172 7.38 18.06 -20.54
CA GLY A 172 8.28 18.06 -19.40
C GLY A 172 7.62 18.55 -18.09
N ILE A 173 6.92 19.68 -18.15
CA ILE A 173 6.23 20.25 -16.98
C ILE A 173 5.15 19.28 -16.45
N ILE A 174 4.30 18.73 -17.35
CA ILE A 174 3.26 17.78 -16.96
C ILE A 174 3.88 16.53 -16.35
N THR A 175 4.94 15.99 -16.96
CA THR A 175 5.66 14.83 -16.41
C THR A 175 6.22 15.13 -15.03
N ALA A 176 6.93 16.24 -14.84
CA ALA A 176 7.53 16.60 -13.55
C ALA A 176 6.46 16.79 -12.46
N LEU A 177 5.38 17.52 -12.76
CA LEU A 177 4.30 17.80 -11.81
C LEU A 177 3.58 16.52 -11.38
N PHE A 178 3.09 15.73 -12.34
CA PHE A 178 2.32 14.54 -12.01
C PHE A 178 3.19 13.42 -11.44
N MET A 179 4.45 13.33 -11.85
CA MET A 179 5.42 12.44 -11.21
C MET A 179 5.69 12.84 -9.75
N ALA A 180 5.80 14.14 -9.47
CA ALA A 180 5.94 14.61 -8.09
C ALA A 180 4.69 14.28 -7.24
N MET A 181 3.48 14.48 -7.76
CA MET A 181 2.23 14.11 -7.07
C MET A 181 2.07 12.59 -6.91
N GLN A 182 2.49 11.81 -7.91
CA GLN A 182 2.50 10.35 -7.89
C GLN A 182 3.41 9.81 -6.77
N ILE A 183 4.63 10.34 -6.65
CA ILE A 183 5.60 9.92 -5.61
C ILE A 183 5.12 10.38 -4.23
N LEU A 184 4.57 11.59 -4.11
CA LEU A 184 3.99 12.10 -2.87
C LEU A 184 2.90 11.18 -2.30
N SER A 185 2.18 10.45 -3.17
CA SER A 185 1.18 9.45 -2.77
C SER A 185 1.78 8.21 -2.08
N ASN A 186 3.09 8.14 -1.92
CA ASN A 186 3.85 7.20 -1.10
C ASN A 186 3.62 5.70 -1.39
N HIS A 187 3.32 5.32 -2.63
CA HIS A 187 3.21 3.91 -3.01
C HIS A 187 4.23 3.54 -4.09
N VAL A 188 5.49 3.38 -3.69
CA VAL A 188 6.66 3.17 -4.56
C VAL A 188 6.50 1.97 -5.49
N GLN A 189 5.86 0.88 -5.03
CA GLN A 189 5.66 -0.34 -5.81
C GLN A 189 4.88 -0.08 -7.11
N MET A 190 3.82 0.73 -7.07
CA MET A 190 3.04 1.04 -8.29
C MET A 190 3.84 1.92 -9.25
N THR A 191 4.55 2.90 -8.74
CA THR A 191 5.48 3.72 -9.53
C THR A 191 6.53 2.84 -10.22
N TYR A 192 7.10 1.88 -9.48
CA TYR A 192 8.09 0.94 -9.99
C TYR A 192 7.51 0.04 -11.11
N TYR A 193 6.31 -0.52 -10.93
CA TYR A 193 5.69 -1.35 -11.97
C TYR A 193 5.40 -0.58 -13.25
N PHE A 194 5.00 0.67 -13.17
CA PHE A 194 4.76 1.48 -14.35
C PHE A 194 6.02 1.98 -15.07
N LEU A 195 7.22 1.85 -14.47
CA LEU A 195 8.46 2.01 -15.21
C LEU A 195 8.57 1.00 -16.35
N PHE A 196 8.11 -0.24 -16.15
CA PHE A 196 8.10 -1.23 -17.24
C PHE A 196 7.18 -0.80 -18.37
N VAL A 197 5.98 -0.27 -18.08
CA VAL A 197 5.08 0.28 -19.11
C VAL A 197 5.75 1.42 -19.87
N ILE A 198 6.38 2.34 -19.17
CA ILE A 198 7.11 3.47 -19.78
C ILE A 198 8.23 2.95 -20.68
N LEU A 199 8.99 1.95 -20.27
CA LEU A 199 10.06 1.35 -21.07
C LEU A 199 9.51 0.73 -22.37
N PHE A 200 8.41 -0.04 -22.31
CA PHE A 200 7.75 -0.58 -23.49
C PHE A 200 7.28 0.55 -24.43
N MET A 201 6.66 1.59 -23.90
CA MET A 201 6.18 2.73 -24.69
C MET A 201 7.32 3.55 -25.29
N VAL A 202 8.40 3.79 -24.53
CA VAL A 202 9.61 4.46 -25.04
C VAL A 202 10.25 3.67 -26.17
N GLY A 203 10.30 2.33 -26.05
CA GLY A 203 10.73 1.45 -27.15
C GLY A 203 9.89 1.64 -28.41
N ALA A 204 8.57 1.76 -28.27
CA ALA A 204 7.67 2.03 -29.39
C ALA A 204 7.90 3.42 -30.01
N PHE A 205 8.13 4.47 -29.19
CA PHE A 205 8.49 5.79 -29.70
C PHE A 205 9.85 5.83 -30.37
N PHE A 206 10.81 5.06 -29.87
CA PHE A 206 12.12 4.90 -30.52
C PHE A 206 11.99 4.25 -31.89
N GLU A 207 11.27 3.13 -32.00
CA GLU A 207 11.04 2.45 -33.26
C GLU A 207 10.32 3.35 -34.29
N ASP A 208 9.30 4.09 -33.85
CA ASP A 208 8.57 5.03 -34.70
C ASP A 208 9.48 6.17 -35.19
N ALA A 209 10.31 6.73 -34.31
CA ALA A 209 11.29 7.77 -34.65
C ALA A 209 12.38 7.26 -35.60
N TRP A 210 12.85 6.01 -35.42
CA TRP A 210 13.81 5.38 -36.30
C TRP A 210 13.23 5.22 -37.72
N ARG A 211 12.05 4.65 -37.83
CA ARG A 211 11.37 4.46 -39.14
C ARG A 211 11.11 5.79 -39.84
N LYS A 212 10.84 6.86 -39.11
CA LYS A 212 10.60 8.21 -39.65
C LYS A 212 11.86 9.03 -39.86
N LYS A 213 13.05 8.52 -39.48
CA LYS A 213 14.32 9.26 -39.46
C LYS A 213 14.31 10.50 -38.56
N GLU A 214 13.60 10.46 -37.43
CA GLU A 214 13.41 11.53 -36.47
C GLU A 214 14.15 11.27 -35.12
N LEU A 215 15.23 10.50 -35.11
CA LEU A 215 16.01 10.20 -33.92
C LEU A 215 16.49 11.41 -33.13
N PRO A 216 16.94 12.54 -33.75
CA PRO A 216 17.33 13.73 -33.00
C PRO A 216 16.16 14.28 -32.15
N GLN A 217 14.93 14.26 -32.64
CA GLN A 217 13.73 14.70 -31.92
C GLN A 217 13.39 13.75 -30.77
N PHE A 218 13.58 12.43 -30.98
CA PHE A 218 13.44 11.42 -29.95
C PHE A 218 14.41 11.67 -28.79
N PHE A 219 15.72 11.83 -29.07
CA PHE A 219 16.71 12.09 -28.04
C PHE A 219 16.48 13.42 -27.32
N LYS A 220 16.06 14.47 -28.05
CA LYS A 220 15.67 15.74 -27.43
C LYS A 220 14.51 15.57 -26.45
N ALA A 221 13.45 14.81 -26.82
CA ALA A 221 12.34 14.52 -25.95
C ALA A 221 12.80 13.74 -24.72
N THR A 222 13.62 12.69 -24.93
CA THR A 222 14.18 11.86 -23.85
C THR A 222 15.00 12.71 -22.88
N GLY A 223 15.86 13.61 -23.37
CA GLY A 223 16.62 14.53 -22.52
C GLY A 223 15.73 15.43 -21.65
N VAL A 224 14.68 16.00 -22.24
CA VAL A 224 13.68 16.80 -21.49
C VAL A 224 12.97 15.95 -20.44
N LEU A 225 12.60 14.71 -20.77
CA LEU A 225 11.93 13.80 -19.84
C LEU A 225 12.82 13.34 -18.69
N ILE A 226 14.12 13.13 -18.95
CA ILE A 226 15.10 12.85 -17.88
C ILE A 226 15.15 14.01 -16.89
N VAL A 227 15.29 15.25 -17.39
CA VAL A 227 15.29 16.45 -16.53
C VAL A 227 13.98 16.59 -15.77
N ALA A 228 12.83 16.38 -16.44
CA ALA A 228 11.53 16.42 -15.80
C ALA A 228 11.39 15.34 -14.71
N GLY A 229 11.87 14.13 -14.97
CA GLY A 229 11.90 13.03 -14.00
C GLY A 229 12.78 13.35 -12.80
N LEU A 230 13.98 13.90 -13.04
CA LEU A 230 14.86 14.34 -11.95
C LEU A 230 14.21 15.42 -11.08
N ILE A 231 13.53 16.40 -11.68
CA ILE A 231 12.79 17.42 -10.93
C ILE A 231 11.67 16.76 -10.09
N GLY A 232 10.85 15.91 -10.69
CA GLY A 232 9.75 15.22 -9.99
C GLY A 232 10.21 14.34 -8.83
N VAL A 233 11.34 13.62 -9.00
CA VAL A 233 11.99 12.83 -7.95
C VAL A 233 12.57 13.75 -6.87
N SER A 234 13.29 14.82 -7.26
CA SER A 234 13.96 15.72 -6.31
C SER A 234 12.98 16.48 -5.42
N ILE A 235 11.78 16.80 -5.90
CA ILE A 235 10.71 17.40 -5.08
C ILE A 235 10.32 16.48 -3.92
N ASN A 236 10.44 15.15 -4.09
CA ASN A 236 10.13 14.16 -3.06
C ASN A 236 11.39 13.51 -2.46
N LEU A 237 12.55 14.17 -2.58
CA LEU A 237 13.82 13.55 -2.19
C LEU A 237 13.84 13.18 -0.71
N SER A 238 13.28 14.04 0.16
CA SER A 238 13.19 13.76 1.60
C SER A 238 12.46 12.45 1.87
N ASN A 239 11.30 12.25 1.26
CA ASN A 239 10.54 11.00 1.42
C ASN A 239 11.29 9.78 0.86
N LEU A 240 11.79 9.89 -0.36
CA LEU A 240 12.47 8.76 -1.03
C LEU A 240 13.76 8.36 -0.32
N TYR A 241 14.59 9.34 0.06
CA TYR A 241 15.86 9.10 0.74
C TYR A 241 15.64 8.45 2.11
N HIS A 242 14.77 9.05 2.95
CA HIS A 242 14.55 8.52 4.28
C HIS A 242 13.79 7.19 4.26
N THR A 243 12.89 6.98 3.31
CA THR A 243 12.26 5.66 3.09
C THR A 243 13.29 4.60 2.69
N TYR A 244 14.25 4.96 1.82
CA TYR A 244 15.32 4.04 1.42
C TYR A 244 16.25 3.70 2.59
N GLU A 245 16.75 4.69 3.33
CA GLU A 245 17.60 4.46 4.52
C GLU A 245 16.83 3.64 5.57
N TYR A 246 15.60 4.02 5.87
CA TYR A 246 14.75 3.30 6.83
C TYR A 246 14.50 1.85 6.40
N SER A 247 14.34 1.60 5.11
CA SER A 247 14.10 0.24 4.61
C SER A 247 15.21 -0.75 4.95
N LYS A 248 16.43 -0.27 5.18
CA LYS A 248 17.58 -1.10 5.59
C LYS A 248 17.42 -1.67 7.00
N GLU A 249 16.76 -0.92 7.88
CA GLU A 249 16.54 -1.28 9.28
C GLU A 249 15.20 -2.01 9.52
N THR A 250 14.32 -2.04 8.50
CA THR A 250 13.00 -2.68 8.61
C THR A 250 13.02 -4.15 8.17
N MET A 251 11.86 -4.80 8.22
CA MET A 251 11.64 -6.15 7.68
C MET A 251 12.06 -6.31 6.21
N ARG A 252 12.29 -5.21 5.48
CA ARG A 252 12.78 -5.18 4.09
C ARG A 252 14.31 -5.11 3.99
N GLY A 253 15.00 -4.87 5.10
CA GLY A 253 16.45 -4.90 5.21
C GLY A 253 17.01 -6.31 5.37
N LYS A 254 18.32 -6.42 5.47
CA LYS A 254 19.00 -7.70 5.75
C LYS A 254 18.96 -7.98 7.26
N SER A 255 18.62 -9.21 7.66
CA SER A 255 18.83 -9.64 9.05
C SER A 255 20.31 -9.74 9.38
N GLU A 256 20.71 -9.33 10.57
CA GLU A 256 22.04 -9.59 11.11
C GLU A 256 22.14 -11.01 11.71
N LEU A 257 20.98 -11.65 12.00
CA LEU A 257 20.96 -13.04 12.46
C LEU A 257 21.32 -14.00 11.32
N LYS A 258 22.15 -14.97 11.63
CA LYS A 258 22.50 -16.07 10.73
C LYS A 258 21.64 -17.29 11.10
N TYR A 259 20.82 -17.71 10.15
CA TYR A 259 20.00 -18.90 10.30
C TYR A 259 20.66 -20.09 9.58
N GLU A 260 20.65 -21.28 10.20
CA GLU A 260 21.13 -22.51 9.58
C GLU A 260 19.95 -23.36 9.04
N GLY A 261 20.18 -24.13 7.98
CA GLY A 261 19.23 -25.12 7.45
C GLY A 261 18.16 -24.56 6.54
N ALA A 262 16.91 -25.07 6.65
CA ALA A 262 15.78 -24.73 5.78
C ALA A 262 15.35 -23.25 5.87
N ALA A 263 15.71 -22.55 6.94
CA ALA A 263 15.51 -21.11 7.08
C ALA A 263 16.38 -20.26 6.13
N ALA A 264 17.39 -20.86 5.48
CA ALA A 264 18.25 -20.23 4.48
C ALA A 264 17.56 -19.94 3.13
N LYS A 265 16.25 -20.19 2.98
CA LYS A 265 15.45 -19.76 1.83
C LYS A 265 15.17 -18.25 1.80
N GLN A 266 15.75 -17.49 2.72
CA GLN A 266 15.68 -16.04 2.69
C GLN A 266 16.47 -15.49 1.49
N THR A 267 15.94 -14.42 0.88
CA THR A 267 16.71 -13.63 -0.09
C THR A 267 17.93 -13.04 0.61
N SER A 268 19.07 -12.95 -0.07
CA SER A 268 20.31 -12.36 0.48
C SER A 268 20.13 -10.91 0.97
N SER A 269 19.13 -10.20 0.45
CA SER A 269 18.70 -8.87 0.91
C SER A 269 17.28 -8.61 0.44
N GLY A 270 16.30 -8.50 1.33
CA GLY A 270 14.89 -8.24 0.98
C GLY A 270 13.92 -9.11 1.74
N LEU A 271 12.69 -9.21 1.21
CA LEU A 271 11.63 -10.03 1.78
C LEU A 271 11.87 -11.51 1.48
N ASN A 272 11.29 -12.40 2.31
CA ASN A 272 11.28 -13.84 2.05
C ASN A 272 10.51 -14.15 0.76
N ARG A 273 10.97 -15.14 -0.03
CA ARG A 273 10.33 -15.53 -1.31
C ARG A 273 8.88 -15.95 -1.14
N ASP A 274 8.58 -16.74 -0.10
CA ASP A 274 7.22 -17.20 0.17
C ASP A 274 6.31 -15.99 0.51
N TYR A 275 6.83 -15.01 1.24
CA TYR A 275 6.11 -13.77 1.56
C TYR A 275 5.92 -12.86 0.33
N ILE A 276 6.91 -12.76 -0.56
CA ILE A 276 6.80 -12.02 -1.83
C ILE A 276 5.68 -12.61 -2.69
N THR A 277 5.64 -13.95 -2.79
CA THR A 277 4.77 -14.69 -3.70
C THR A 277 3.48 -15.19 -3.07
N GLN A 278 3.21 -14.88 -1.81
CA GLN A 278 2.02 -15.32 -1.09
C GLN A 278 0.73 -14.93 -1.82
N TRP A 279 0.65 -13.70 -2.32
CA TRP A 279 -0.41 -13.23 -3.20
C TRP A 279 0.01 -13.36 -4.65
N SER A 280 -0.02 -14.55 -5.18
CA SER A 280 0.19 -14.87 -6.59
C SER A 280 -1.15 -15.15 -7.25
N TYR A 281 -1.33 -14.60 -8.46
CA TYR A 281 -2.54 -14.83 -9.25
C TYR A 281 -2.53 -16.26 -9.82
N GLY A 282 -3.64 -16.96 -9.74
CA GLY A 282 -3.77 -18.27 -10.39
C GLY A 282 -3.78 -18.13 -11.92
N ILE A 283 -3.22 -19.10 -12.63
CA ILE A 283 -3.25 -19.08 -14.11
C ILE A 283 -4.70 -19.00 -14.59
N GLY A 284 -5.59 -19.78 -13.99
CA GLY A 284 -7.03 -19.74 -14.29
C GLY A 284 -7.73 -18.47 -13.82
N GLU A 285 -7.22 -17.79 -12.79
CA GLU A 285 -7.76 -16.50 -12.34
C GLU A 285 -7.56 -15.39 -13.37
N THR A 286 -6.60 -15.48 -14.28
CA THR A 286 -6.37 -14.51 -15.36
C THR A 286 -7.63 -14.28 -16.20
N PHE A 287 -8.51 -15.27 -16.30
CA PHE A 287 -9.79 -15.14 -17.01
C PHE A 287 -10.79 -14.25 -16.27
N SER A 288 -10.49 -13.76 -15.06
CA SER A 288 -11.27 -12.72 -14.41
C SER A 288 -11.29 -11.40 -15.21
N LEU A 289 -10.28 -11.14 -16.04
CA LEU A 289 -10.27 -10.03 -16.99
C LEU A 289 -11.48 -10.07 -17.94
N LEU A 290 -12.05 -11.26 -18.19
CA LEU A 290 -13.23 -11.51 -19.03
C LEU A 290 -14.49 -11.85 -18.22
N VAL A 291 -14.36 -12.71 -17.20
CA VAL A 291 -15.47 -13.22 -16.36
C VAL A 291 -15.11 -13.01 -14.89
N PRO A 292 -15.68 -12.00 -14.22
CA PRO A 292 -15.28 -11.62 -12.85
C PRO A 292 -15.27 -12.79 -11.86
N ASN A 293 -16.30 -13.61 -11.86
CA ASN A 293 -16.46 -14.72 -10.90
C ASN A 293 -15.83 -16.05 -11.34
N VAL A 294 -14.84 -16.04 -12.26
CA VAL A 294 -14.17 -17.27 -12.72
C VAL A 294 -13.59 -18.10 -11.57
N LYS A 295 -13.20 -17.45 -10.49
CA LYS A 295 -12.75 -18.04 -9.22
C LYS A 295 -13.54 -17.53 -8.00
N GLY A 296 -14.80 -17.14 -8.20
CA GLY A 296 -15.74 -16.80 -7.14
C GLY A 296 -15.72 -15.35 -6.66
N GLY A 297 -14.87 -14.50 -7.26
CA GLY A 297 -14.85 -13.04 -6.97
C GLY A 297 -14.07 -12.70 -5.71
N ALA A 298 -14.72 -12.42 -4.59
CA ALA A 298 -14.11 -11.99 -3.34
C ALA A 298 -14.13 -13.06 -2.24
N SER A 299 -13.24 -12.94 -1.26
CA SER A 299 -13.22 -13.77 -0.04
C SER A 299 -14.28 -13.31 0.97
N VAL A 300 -15.53 -13.32 0.54
CA VAL A 300 -16.71 -13.02 1.36
C VAL A 300 -17.60 -14.23 1.48
N PRO A 301 -18.48 -14.33 2.52
CA PRO A 301 -19.37 -15.47 2.68
C PRO A 301 -20.23 -15.76 1.46
N LEU A 302 -20.45 -17.03 1.15
CA LEU A 302 -21.36 -17.48 0.08
C LEU A 302 -22.78 -16.94 0.27
N SER A 303 -23.24 -16.83 1.52
CA SER A 303 -24.55 -16.29 1.88
C SER A 303 -24.79 -14.85 1.39
N ARG A 304 -23.73 -14.11 1.03
CA ARG A 304 -23.85 -12.76 0.46
C ARG A 304 -24.15 -12.74 -1.04
N SER A 305 -24.00 -13.86 -1.74
CA SER A 305 -24.26 -13.92 -3.17
C SER A 305 -25.64 -14.52 -3.45
N GLU A 306 -26.58 -13.69 -3.91
CA GLU A 306 -27.91 -14.19 -4.35
C GLU A 306 -27.75 -15.32 -5.38
N LYS A 307 -26.82 -15.16 -6.33
CA LYS A 307 -26.58 -16.16 -7.37
C LYS A 307 -26.06 -17.49 -6.82
N ALA A 308 -25.15 -17.46 -5.85
CA ALA A 308 -24.70 -18.69 -5.19
C ALA A 308 -25.85 -19.34 -4.40
N MET A 309 -26.63 -18.53 -3.69
CA MET A 309 -27.75 -18.99 -2.85
C MET A 309 -28.92 -19.58 -3.64
N GLU A 310 -29.07 -19.28 -4.94
CA GLU A 310 -30.08 -19.95 -5.82
C GLU A 310 -29.88 -21.48 -5.86
N LYS A 311 -28.70 -21.99 -5.56
CA LYS A 311 -28.34 -23.40 -5.53
C LYS A 311 -28.04 -23.94 -4.14
N ALA A 312 -28.26 -23.13 -3.11
CA ALA A 312 -27.99 -23.51 -1.73
C ALA A 312 -29.00 -24.56 -1.22
N ASN A 313 -28.49 -25.59 -0.55
CA ASN A 313 -29.32 -26.48 0.20
C ASN A 313 -29.67 -25.84 1.56
N PRO A 314 -30.96 -25.60 1.88
CA PRO A 314 -31.36 -24.97 3.13
C PRO A 314 -30.85 -25.67 4.39
N MET A 315 -30.60 -26.99 4.31
CA MET A 315 -30.08 -27.78 5.43
C MET A 315 -28.69 -27.29 5.93
N TYR A 316 -27.88 -26.66 5.04
CA TYR A 316 -26.56 -26.22 5.34
C TYR A 316 -26.42 -24.68 5.44
N SER A 317 -27.52 -23.96 5.63
CA SER A 317 -27.58 -22.50 5.57
C SER A 317 -26.61 -21.79 6.52
N SER A 318 -26.40 -22.34 7.72
CA SER A 318 -25.43 -21.80 8.69
C SER A 318 -23.96 -21.93 8.22
N LEU A 319 -23.66 -22.95 7.41
CA LEU A 319 -22.30 -23.18 6.91
C LEU A 319 -21.92 -22.15 5.82
N TYR A 320 -22.89 -21.69 5.01
CA TYR A 320 -22.62 -20.73 3.94
C TYR A 320 -22.24 -19.33 4.42
N SER A 321 -22.47 -19.00 5.67
CA SER A 321 -21.95 -17.79 6.31
C SER A 321 -20.47 -17.89 6.67
N GLN A 322 -19.91 -19.09 6.73
CA GLN A 322 -18.52 -19.37 7.07
C GLN A 322 -17.67 -19.71 5.83
N LEU A 323 -18.28 -20.27 4.77
CA LEU A 323 -17.58 -20.60 3.52
C LEU A 323 -17.51 -19.40 2.59
N THR A 324 -16.36 -19.21 1.92
CA THR A 324 -16.14 -18.08 1.03
C THR A 324 -16.61 -18.35 -0.41
N GLN A 325 -16.97 -17.27 -1.11
CA GLN A 325 -17.24 -17.32 -2.55
C GLN A 325 -15.95 -17.65 -3.33
N TYR A 326 -14.84 -17.04 -2.92
CA TYR A 326 -13.53 -17.17 -3.58
C TYR A 326 -12.94 -18.57 -3.39
N PHE A 327 -12.44 -19.15 -4.50
CA PHE A 327 -11.77 -20.44 -4.55
C PHE A 327 -10.54 -20.42 -5.48
N GLY A 328 -9.83 -19.29 -5.52
CA GLY A 328 -8.58 -19.14 -6.28
C GLY A 328 -7.32 -19.42 -5.47
N ASP A 329 -6.16 -19.03 -6.00
CA ASP A 329 -4.84 -19.38 -5.47
C ASP A 329 -4.29 -18.39 -4.44
N GLN A 330 -4.92 -17.21 -4.29
CA GLN A 330 -4.52 -16.23 -3.29
C GLN A 330 -5.07 -16.60 -1.91
N PRO A 331 -4.39 -16.23 -0.80
CA PRO A 331 -4.89 -16.50 0.55
C PRO A 331 -6.27 -15.88 0.80
N MET A 332 -6.45 -14.64 0.30
CA MET A 332 -7.69 -13.89 0.31
C MET A 332 -7.67 -12.81 -0.77
N THR A 333 -8.83 -12.33 -1.18
CA THR A 333 -8.95 -11.20 -2.10
C THR A 333 -10.23 -10.40 -1.83
N SER A 334 -10.17 -9.09 -1.99
CA SER A 334 -11.35 -8.21 -1.92
C SER A 334 -12.15 -8.20 -3.23
N GLY A 335 -11.68 -8.87 -4.28
CA GLY A 335 -12.36 -9.02 -5.56
C GLY A 335 -11.42 -9.31 -6.72
N PRO A 336 -11.97 -9.59 -7.90
CA PRO A 336 -11.21 -9.91 -9.11
C PRO A 336 -10.71 -8.66 -9.82
N VAL A 337 -9.64 -8.81 -10.61
CA VAL A 337 -9.23 -7.82 -11.61
C VAL A 337 -10.10 -7.98 -12.85
N TYR A 338 -10.94 -6.98 -13.15
CA TYR A 338 -11.87 -6.99 -14.27
C TYR A 338 -11.83 -5.68 -15.04
N VAL A 339 -11.60 -5.75 -16.34
CA VAL A 339 -11.40 -4.58 -17.23
C VAL A 339 -12.61 -4.29 -18.13
N GLY A 340 -13.68 -5.07 -18.03
CA GLY A 340 -14.83 -5.03 -18.91
C GLY A 340 -14.72 -6.05 -20.07
N ALA A 341 -15.72 -6.93 -20.20
CA ALA A 341 -15.68 -8.02 -21.16
C ALA A 341 -15.59 -7.52 -22.62
N PHE A 342 -16.36 -6.49 -22.96
CA PHE A 342 -16.30 -5.91 -24.29
C PHE A 342 -15.03 -5.10 -24.53
N VAL A 343 -14.45 -4.49 -23.49
CA VAL A 343 -13.16 -3.78 -23.58
C VAL A 343 -12.02 -4.74 -23.92
N LEU A 344 -12.02 -5.93 -23.33
CA LEU A 344 -11.06 -6.99 -23.69
C LEU A 344 -11.21 -7.43 -25.15
N MET A 345 -12.42 -7.55 -25.66
CA MET A 345 -12.69 -7.83 -27.07
C MET A 345 -12.11 -6.73 -28.00
N LEU A 346 -12.30 -5.47 -27.63
CA LEU A 346 -11.74 -4.35 -28.36
C LEU A 346 -10.20 -4.33 -28.32
N PHE A 347 -9.60 -4.71 -27.21
CA PHE A 347 -8.14 -4.86 -27.07
C PHE A 347 -7.61 -5.92 -28.03
N ILE A 348 -8.21 -7.11 -28.06
CA ILE A 348 -7.82 -8.19 -28.98
C ILE A 348 -8.00 -7.74 -30.43
N LEU A 349 -9.11 -7.08 -30.77
CA LEU A 349 -9.33 -6.52 -32.09
C LEU A 349 -8.25 -5.49 -32.46
N GLY A 350 -7.81 -4.67 -31.47
CA GLY A 350 -6.74 -3.69 -31.65
C GLY A 350 -5.40 -4.30 -32.01
N CYS A 351 -5.09 -5.48 -31.50
CA CYS A 351 -3.88 -6.21 -31.90
C CYS A 351 -3.83 -6.50 -33.41
N PHE A 352 -4.98 -6.65 -34.06
CA PHE A 352 -5.09 -6.90 -35.50
C PHE A 352 -5.19 -5.62 -36.34
N ILE A 353 -5.91 -4.60 -35.85
CA ILE A 353 -6.27 -3.46 -36.73
C ILE A 353 -5.48 -2.17 -36.43
N VAL A 354 -5.00 -1.94 -35.22
CA VAL A 354 -4.20 -0.76 -34.89
C VAL A 354 -2.83 -0.88 -35.56
N LYS A 355 -2.37 0.20 -36.20
CA LYS A 355 -1.06 0.25 -36.86
C LYS A 355 0.01 0.90 -35.96
N GLY A 356 1.27 0.57 -36.24
CA GLY A 356 2.43 1.14 -35.56
C GLY A 356 2.94 0.34 -34.37
N PRO A 357 4.10 0.72 -33.81
CA PRO A 357 4.78 -0.06 -32.78
C PRO A 357 4.10 0.00 -31.42
N MET A 358 3.28 1.05 -31.13
CA MET A 358 2.62 1.23 -29.84
C MET A 358 1.73 0.04 -29.45
N LYS A 359 1.02 -0.58 -30.43
CA LYS A 359 0.20 -1.76 -30.12
C LYS A 359 1.04 -2.94 -29.60
N TRP A 360 2.24 -3.14 -30.13
CA TRP A 360 3.13 -4.20 -29.68
C TRP A 360 3.70 -3.93 -28.29
N ALA A 361 4.00 -2.65 -27.99
CA ALA A 361 4.40 -2.23 -26.66
C ALA A 361 3.29 -2.50 -25.63
N LEU A 362 2.04 -2.13 -25.93
CA LEU A 362 0.89 -2.37 -25.06
C LEU A 362 0.59 -3.86 -24.90
N LEU A 363 0.62 -4.64 -25.98
CA LEU A 363 0.46 -6.11 -25.94
C LEU A 363 1.58 -6.76 -25.12
N GLY A 364 2.84 -6.38 -25.38
CA GLY A 364 4.00 -6.89 -24.66
C GLY A 364 3.92 -6.60 -23.17
N ALA A 365 3.57 -5.36 -22.76
CA ALA A 365 3.39 -4.99 -21.39
C ALA A 365 2.22 -5.75 -20.71
N THR A 366 1.13 -6.01 -21.45
CA THR A 366 0.00 -6.82 -20.95
C THR A 366 0.45 -8.25 -20.65
N ILE A 367 1.08 -8.92 -21.63
CA ILE A 367 1.58 -10.30 -21.45
C ILE A 367 2.61 -10.36 -20.32
N PHE A 368 3.54 -9.42 -20.27
CA PHE A 368 4.55 -9.31 -19.25
C PHE A 368 3.93 -9.22 -17.84
N SER A 369 2.90 -8.37 -17.65
CA SER A 369 2.23 -8.23 -16.37
C SER A 369 1.46 -9.48 -15.95
N ILE A 370 0.81 -10.16 -16.90
CA ILE A 370 0.11 -11.43 -16.64
C ILE A 370 1.09 -12.49 -16.17
N LEU A 371 2.20 -12.70 -16.88
CA LEU A 371 3.19 -13.71 -16.53
C LEU A 371 3.81 -13.45 -15.15
N LEU A 372 4.15 -12.20 -14.82
CA LEU A 372 4.70 -11.86 -13.51
C LEU A 372 3.66 -11.93 -12.38
N SER A 373 2.37 -11.69 -12.68
CA SER A 373 1.31 -11.80 -11.66
C SER A 373 1.11 -13.22 -11.16
N TRP A 374 1.50 -14.22 -11.96
CA TRP A 374 1.39 -15.64 -11.57
C TRP A 374 2.36 -16.04 -10.44
N GLY A 375 3.42 -15.29 -10.18
CA GLY A 375 4.32 -15.45 -9.03
C GLY A 375 4.72 -16.90 -8.78
N LYS A 376 4.21 -17.51 -7.67
CA LYS A 376 4.51 -18.92 -7.31
C LYS A 376 4.06 -19.94 -8.37
N ASN A 377 3.08 -19.58 -9.20
CA ASN A 377 2.58 -20.42 -10.29
C ASN A 377 3.49 -20.36 -11.53
N PHE A 378 4.49 -19.46 -11.56
CA PHE A 378 5.51 -19.37 -12.60
C PHE A 378 6.86 -18.94 -12.00
N MET A 379 7.39 -19.76 -11.08
CA MET A 379 8.59 -19.44 -10.29
C MET A 379 9.82 -19.18 -11.14
N GLY A 380 10.03 -19.85 -12.28
CA GLY A 380 11.23 -19.63 -13.10
C GLY A 380 11.41 -18.17 -13.53
N LEU A 381 10.32 -17.47 -13.92
CA LEU A 381 10.36 -16.04 -14.23
C LEU A 381 10.43 -15.20 -12.94
N THR A 382 9.68 -15.59 -11.93
CA THR A 382 9.61 -14.85 -10.67
C THR A 382 10.96 -14.83 -9.95
N ASP A 383 11.67 -15.96 -9.89
CA ASP A 383 13.02 -16.08 -9.32
C ASP A 383 14.01 -15.20 -10.07
N PHE A 384 13.95 -15.19 -11.42
CA PHE A 384 14.80 -14.29 -12.19
C PHE A 384 14.60 -12.82 -11.79
N PHE A 385 13.35 -12.39 -11.58
CA PHE A 385 13.06 -11.02 -11.15
C PHE A 385 13.49 -10.74 -9.72
N ILE A 386 13.28 -11.68 -8.80
CA ILE A 386 13.71 -11.55 -7.40
C ILE A 386 15.22 -11.43 -7.28
N ASP A 387 15.98 -12.19 -8.08
CA ASP A 387 17.42 -12.30 -7.94
C ASP A 387 18.19 -11.24 -8.74
N TYR A 388 17.70 -10.86 -9.91
CA TYR A 388 18.47 -10.03 -10.86
C TYR A 388 17.87 -8.64 -11.12
N ILE A 389 16.55 -8.44 -10.88
CA ILE A 389 15.97 -7.12 -11.15
C ILE A 389 16.01 -6.27 -9.89
N PRO A 390 16.71 -5.12 -9.92
CA PRO A 390 16.88 -4.26 -8.76
C PRO A 390 15.55 -3.89 -8.12
N MET A 391 15.49 -3.91 -6.79
CA MET A 391 14.32 -3.53 -5.97
C MET A 391 13.12 -4.49 -6.03
N TYR A 392 13.05 -5.44 -6.96
CA TYR A 392 11.87 -6.33 -7.08
C TYR A 392 11.63 -7.15 -5.79
N ASN A 393 12.69 -7.59 -5.12
CA ASN A 393 12.66 -8.33 -3.86
C ASN A 393 12.26 -7.49 -2.61
N LYS A 394 11.97 -6.19 -2.79
CA LYS A 394 11.49 -5.31 -1.72
C LYS A 394 9.96 -5.22 -1.67
N PHE A 395 9.28 -5.75 -2.68
CA PHE A 395 7.84 -5.67 -2.83
C PHE A 395 7.18 -7.04 -2.63
N ARG A 396 5.97 -7.03 -2.07
CA ARG A 396 5.14 -8.23 -1.90
C ARG A 396 3.89 -8.16 -2.78
N ALA A 397 3.10 -9.25 -2.78
CA ALA A 397 1.85 -9.33 -3.52
C ALA A 397 2.05 -9.08 -5.02
N VAL A 398 2.80 -9.99 -5.65
CA VAL A 398 3.17 -9.92 -7.07
C VAL A 398 1.95 -9.83 -8.00
N SER A 399 0.78 -10.35 -7.59
CA SER A 399 -0.49 -10.20 -8.31
C SER A 399 -0.85 -8.75 -8.62
N SER A 400 -0.40 -7.79 -7.82
CA SER A 400 -0.65 -6.36 -8.02
C SER A 400 -0.10 -5.80 -9.32
N ILE A 401 0.89 -6.47 -9.97
CA ILE A 401 1.45 -6.03 -11.26
C ILE A 401 0.43 -6.13 -12.40
N LEU A 402 -0.65 -6.90 -12.20
CA LEU A 402 -1.72 -7.04 -13.18
C LEU A 402 -2.44 -5.71 -13.48
N VAL A 403 -2.27 -4.69 -12.65
CA VAL A 403 -2.73 -3.31 -12.91
C VAL A 403 -2.16 -2.73 -14.22
N ILE A 404 -1.02 -3.23 -14.69
CA ILE A 404 -0.47 -2.89 -16.01
C ILE A 404 -1.43 -3.34 -17.11
N ALA A 405 -1.98 -4.56 -17.02
CA ALA A 405 -2.98 -5.04 -17.98
C ALA A 405 -4.25 -4.18 -17.95
N GLU A 406 -4.69 -3.75 -16.75
CA GLU A 406 -5.82 -2.83 -16.62
C GLU A 406 -5.58 -1.47 -17.28
N PHE A 407 -4.34 -1.02 -17.36
CA PHE A 407 -3.98 0.21 -18.07
C PHE A 407 -3.87 0.00 -19.59
N THR A 408 -3.17 -1.03 -20.00
CA THR A 408 -2.83 -1.26 -21.43
C THR A 408 -4.03 -1.73 -22.24
N ILE A 409 -4.91 -2.54 -21.65
CA ILE A 409 -6.12 -3.06 -22.30
C ILE A 409 -7.08 -1.92 -22.67
N PRO A 410 -7.52 -1.03 -21.77
CA PRO A 410 -8.34 0.12 -22.12
C PRO A 410 -7.68 1.08 -23.11
N LEU A 411 -6.37 1.32 -22.97
CA LEU A 411 -5.65 2.22 -23.88
C LEU A 411 -5.70 1.70 -25.32
N LEU A 412 -5.36 0.42 -25.54
CA LEU A 412 -5.42 -0.17 -26.88
C LEU A 412 -6.88 -0.28 -27.40
N ALA A 413 -7.84 -0.58 -26.51
CA ALA A 413 -9.27 -0.61 -26.87
C ALA A 413 -9.77 0.75 -27.40
N ILE A 414 -9.37 1.85 -26.76
CA ILE A 414 -9.73 3.20 -27.24
C ILE A 414 -9.00 3.57 -28.53
N LEU A 415 -7.74 3.18 -28.69
CA LEU A 415 -7.01 3.33 -29.97
C LEU A 415 -7.70 2.55 -31.09
N THR A 416 -8.24 1.37 -30.77
CA THR A 416 -9.03 0.55 -31.69
C THR A 416 -10.31 1.26 -32.15
N LEU A 417 -11.07 1.79 -31.21
CA LEU A 417 -12.28 2.57 -31.52
C LEU A 417 -11.95 3.82 -32.36
N LYS A 418 -10.84 4.51 -32.03
CA LYS A 418 -10.38 5.64 -32.84
C LYS A 418 -10.15 5.25 -34.31
N GLU A 419 -9.41 4.15 -34.55
CA GLU A 419 -9.15 3.68 -35.92
C GLU A 419 -10.44 3.32 -36.66
N ILE A 420 -11.37 2.62 -35.99
CA ILE A 420 -12.67 2.24 -36.54
C ILE A 420 -13.52 3.47 -36.91
N LEU A 421 -13.58 4.46 -36.02
CA LEU A 421 -14.45 5.63 -36.18
C LEU A 421 -13.88 6.66 -37.16
N THR A 422 -12.55 6.71 -37.31
CA THR A 422 -11.89 7.57 -38.30
C THR A 422 -11.85 6.95 -39.71
N LYS A 423 -11.91 5.63 -39.81
CA LYS A 423 -11.85 4.89 -41.06
C LYS A 423 -12.97 3.83 -41.13
N PRO A 424 -14.22 4.23 -41.40
CA PRO A 424 -15.38 3.32 -41.39
C PRO A 424 -15.21 2.09 -42.30
N GLU A 425 -14.49 2.22 -43.42
CA GLU A 425 -14.24 1.10 -44.33
C GLU A 425 -13.37 0.00 -43.71
N LEU A 426 -12.59 0.32 -42.70
CA LEU A 426 -11.69 -0.61 -42.01
C LEU A 426 -12.43 -1.84 -41.45
N LEU A 427 -13.65 -1.65 -40.93
CA LEU A 427 -14.46 -2.74 -40.41
C LEU A 427 -14.88 -3.74 -41.47
N LYS A 428 -15.20 -3.27 -42.70
CA LYS A 428 -15.53 -4.15 -43.83
C LYS A 428 -14.32 -4.96 -44.28
N GLU A 429 -13.18 -4.30 -44.44
CA GLU A 429 -11.94 -4.94 -44.85
C GLU A 429 -11.43 -5.95 -43.83
N LYS A 430 -11.68 -5.69 -42.56
CA LYS A 430 -11.15 -6.45 -41.42
C LYS A 430 -12.20 -7.26 -40.64
N LEU A 431 -13.37 -7.52 -41.27
CA LEU A 431 -14.51 -8.17 -40.62
C LEU A 431 -14.14 -9.52 -39.97
N LYS A 432 -13.26 -10.30 -40.62
CA LYS A 432 -12.77 -11.57 -40.07
C LYS A 432 -12.13 -11.42 -38.68
N TYR A 433 -11.46 -10.29 -38.40
CA TYR A 433 -10.83 -10.07 -37.10
C TYR A 433 -11.84 -9.73 -36.00
N ILE A 434 -13.00 -9.16 -36.36
CA ILE A 434 -14.12 -9.00 -35.44
C ILE A 434 -14.62 -10.37 -34.98
N TYR A 435 -14.82 -11.30 -35.91
CA TYR A 435 -15.25 -12.65 -35.56
C TYR A 435 -14.21 -13.42 -34.74
N ILE A 436 -12.91 -13.26 -35.07
CA ILE A 436 -11.83 -13.86 -34.31
C ILE A 436 -11.82 -13.29 -32.85
N SER A 437 -11.91 -11.97 -32.72
CA SER A 437 -11.91 -11.31 -31.41
C SER A 437 -13.15 -11.68 -30.59
N PHE A 438 -14.32 -11.78 -31.23
CA PHE A 438 -15.54 -12.29 -30.62
C PHE A 438 -15.38 -13.74 -30.16
N GLY A 439 -14.82 -14.62 -31.01
CA GLY A 439 -14.57 -16.03 -30.69
C GLY A 439 -13.65 -16.18 -29.46
N LEU A 440 -12.58 -15.36 -29.40
CA LEU A 440 -11.61 -15.38 -28.29
C LEU A 440 -12.13 -14.75 -26.99
N THR A 441 -13.27 -14.07 -27.00
CA THR A 441 -13.88 -13.44 -25.83
C THR A 441 -15.32 -13.93 -25.60
N GLY A 442 -16.29 -13.48 -26.38
CA GLY A 442 -17.67 -13.91 -26.27
C GLY A 442 -17.84 -15.42 -26.48
N GLY A 443 -17.15 -16.00 -27.49
CA GLY A 443 -17.15 -17.44 -27.71
C GLY A 443 -16.56 -18.23 -26.53
N LEU A 444 -15.44 -17.75 -25.99
CA LEU A 444 -14.84 -18.36 -24.79
C LEU A 444 -15.75 -18.23 -23.57
N ALA A 445 -16.36 -17.06 -23.35
CA ALA A 445 -17.33 -16.86 -22.26
C ALA A 445 -18.55 -17.82 -22.41
N LEU A 446 -19.04 -18.04 -23.64
CA LEU A 446 -20.08 -19.02 -23.92
C LEU A 446 -19.65 -20.45 -23.58
N LEU A 447 -18.43 -20.83 -23.94
CA LEU A 447 -17.88 -22.15 -23.59
C LEU A 447 -17.76 -22.33 -22.07
N PHE A 448 -17.33 -21.29 -21.34
CA PHE A 448 -17.30 -21.30 -19.88
C PHE A 448 -18.71 -21.43 -19.26
N ALA A 449 -19.72 -20.83 -19.89
CA ALA A 449 -21.09 -20.90 -19.43
C ALA A 449 -21.74 -22.28 -19.63
N ILE A 450 -21.45 -22.97 -20.74
CA ILE A 450 -22.07 -24.27 -21.07
C ILE A 450 -21.26 -25.49 -20.65
N ALA A 451 -19.93 -25.36 -20.56
CA ALA A 451 -19.02 -26.45 -20.22
C ALA A 451 -17.94 -26.02 -19.19
N PRO A 452 -18.32 -25.47 -18.01
CA PRO A 452 -17.39 -24.89 -17.06
C PRO A 452 -16.35 -25.88 -16.53
N ARG A 453 -16.76 -27.13 -16.27
CA ARG A 453 -15.90 -28.19 -15.73
C ARG A 453 -14.85 -28.71 -16.71
N LEU A 454 -15.00 -28.45 -18.00
CA LEU A 454 -13.99 -28.78 -19.02
C LEU A 454 -12.72 -27.91 -18.85
N PHE A 455 -12.91 -26.67 -18.48
CA PHE A 455 -11.83 -25.68 -18.32
C PHE A 455 -11.34 -25.56 -16.86
N PHE A 456 -12.27 -25.74 -15.94
CA PHE A 456 -11.99 -25.62 -14.49
C PHE A 456 -12.58 -26.85 -13.79
N PRO A 457 -11.78 -27.91 -13.62
CA PRO A 457 -12.27 -29.18 -13.07
C PRO A 457 -12.51 -29.14 -11.56
N THR A 458 -11.87 -28.16 -10.84
CA THR A 458 -11.92 -28.04 -9.38
C THR A 458 -12.50 -26.70 -8.94
N TYR A 459 -13.43 -26.76 -7.97
CA TYR A 459 -14.10 -25.60 -7.38
C TYR A 459 -13.88 -25.50 -5.86
N ILE A 460 -13.10 -26.41 -5.27
CA ILE A 460 -12.70 -26.40 -3.88
C ILE A 460 -11.18 -26.51 -3.83
N PRO A 461 -10.46 -25.49 -3.34
CA PRO A 461 -9.00 -25.55 -3.15
C PRO A 461 -8.61 -26.68 -2.19
N GLY A 462 -7.40 -27.22 -2.37
CA GLY A 462 -6.93 -28.35 -1.55
C GLY A 462 -6.84 -28.06 -0.04
N ASN A 463 -6.46 -26.85 0.32
CA ASN A 463 -6.45 -26.38 1.72
C ASN A 463 -7.86 -26.28 2.32
N GLU A 464 -8.84 -25.82 1.56
CA GLU A 464 -10.26 -25.78 2.00
C GLU A 464 -10.82 -27.21 2.10
N MET A 465 -10.50 -28.08 1.15
CA MET A 465 -10.90 -29.48 1.19
C MET A 465 -10.34 -30.17 2.47
N ALA A 466 -9.08 -29.96 2.80
CA ALA A 466 -8.47 -30.49 4.02
C ALA A 466 -9.15 -29.93 5.29
N ALA A 467 -9.48 -28.63 5.30
CA ALA A 467 -10.18 -28.01 6.42
C ALA A 467 -11.59 -28.61 6.61
N LEU A 468 -12.34 -28.80 5.51
CA LEU A 468 -13.66 -29.44 5.56
C LEU A 468 -13.60 -30.89 6.04
N GLN A 469 -12.59 -31.66 5.59
CA GLN A 469 -12.38 -33.05 6.03
C GLN A 469 -12.06 -33.15 7.54
N ASN A 470 -11.38 -32.16 8.09
CA ASN A 470 -11.07 -32.12 9.53
C ASN A 470 -12.25 -31.61 10.39
N ALA A 471 -13.12 -30.79 9.83
CA ALA A 471 -14.20 -30.14 10.57
C ALA A 471 -15.53 -30.90 10.53
N LEU A 472 -15.76 -31.73 9.50
CA LEU A 472 -17.06 -32.37 9.24
C LEU A 472 -16.99 -33.90 9.37
N PRO A 473 -18.08 -34.54 9.87
CA PRO A 473 -18.22 -35.98 9.83
C PRO A 473 -18.21 -36.52 8.40
N ALA A 474 -17.68 -37.72 8.20
CA ALA A 474 -17.48 -38.31 6.88
C ALA A 474 -18.78 -38.52 6.08
N ASP A 475 -19.89 -38.76 6.77
CA ASP A 475 -21.24 -38.95 6.19
C ASP A 475 -21.85 -37.63 5.67
N GLN A 476 -21.46 -36.48 6.25
CA GLN A 476 -21.93 -35.13 5.84
C GLN A 476 -21.01 -34.48 4.81
N LEU A 477 -19.77 -34.89 4.72
CA LEU A 477 -18.75 -34.26 3.87
C LEU A 477 -19.15 -34.31 2.39
N SER A 478 -19.50 -35.45 1.84
CA SER A 478 -19.77 -35.60 0.41
C SER A 478 -20.96 -34.78 -0.09
N PRO A 479 -22.15 -34.74 0.59
CA PRO A 479 -23.25 -33.87 0.19
C PRO A 479 -22.92 -32.38 0.26
N ILE A 480 -22.15 -31.94 1.28
CA ILE A 480 -21.76 -30.55 1.45
C ILE A 480 -20.80 -30.12 0.33
N ILE A 481 -19.78 -30.95 0.01
CA ILE A 481 -18.85 -30.71 -1.09
C ILE A 481 -19.61 -30.59 -2.42
N ALA A 482 -20.50 -31.51 -2.71
CA ALA A 482 -21.29 -31.50 -3.96
C ALA A 482 -22.12 -30.20 -4.09
N ASN A 483 -22.76 -29.76 -3.00
CA ASN A 483 -23.55 -28.54 -3.01
C ASN A 483 -22.66 -27.27 -3.10
N LEU A 484 -21.55 -27.23 -2.39
CA LEU A 484 -20.58 -26.13 -2.47
C LEU A 484 -20.04 -25.95 -3.90
N GLU A 485 -19.69 -27.06 -4.55
CA GLU A 485 -19.29 -27.03 -5.96
C GLU A 485 -20.40 -26.53 -6.87
N GLU A 486 -21.64 -27.01 -6.70
CA GLU A 486 -22.78 -26.55 -7.48
C GLU A 486 -23.02 -25.06 -7.35
N MET A 487 -22.94 -24.52 -6.13
CA MET A 487 -23.09 -23.10 -5.85
C MET A 487 -21.99 -22.27 -6.57
N ARG A 488 -20.73 -22.71 -6.50
CA ARG A 488 -19.60 -22.01 -7.13
C ARG A 488 -19.62 -22.12 -8.66
N VAL A 489 -20.01 -23.30 -9.20
CA VAL A 489 -20.23 -23.46 -10.64
C VAL A 489 -21.33 -22.53 -11.12
N HIS A 490 -22.45 -22.43 -10.39
CA HIS A 490 -23.54 -21.54 -10.76
C HIS A 490 -23.15 -20.06 -10.72
N LEU A 491 -22.38 -19.65 -9.71
CA LEU A 491 -21.83 -18.31 -9.61
C LEU A 491 -20.93 -17.95 -10.81
N PHE A 492 -20.05 -18.86 -11.19
CA PHE A 492 -19.17 -18.69 -12.36
C PHE A 492 -19.94 -18.66 -13.68
N THR A 493 -20.82 -19.63 -13.90
CA THR A 493 -21.57 -19.75 -15.18
C THR A 493 -22.54 -18.60 -15.40
N SER A 494 -23.21 -18.11 -14.35
CA SER A 494 -24.05 -16.91 -14.40
C SER A 494 -23.29 -15.69 -14.91
N ASP A 495 -22.06 -15.51 -14.43
CA ASP A 495 -21.19 -14.40 -14.83
C ASP A 495 -20.57 -14.61 -16.23
N ALA A 496 -20.34 -15.86 -16.62
CA ALA A 496 -19.91 -16.20 -17.97
C ALA A 496 -20.99 -15.88 -19.02
N TRP A 497 -22.26 -16.17 -18.71
CA TRP A 497 -23.41 -15.75 -19.54
C TRP A 497 -23.50 -14.23 -19.64
N ARG A 498 -23.33 -13.52 -18.52
CA ARG A 498 -23.31 -12.05 -18.52
C ARG A 498 -22.23 -11.51 -19.46
N SER A 499 -21.01 -12.01 -19.35
CA SER A 499 -19.88 -11.58 -20.19
C SER A 499 -20.13 -11.89 -21.67
N PHE A 500 -20.71 -13.05 -21.98
CA PHE A 500 -21.12 -13.40 -23.33
C PHE A 500 -22.12 -12.40 -23.91
N PHE A 501 -23.15 -12.01 -23.18
CA PHE A 501 -24.15 -11.04 -23.66
C PHE A 501 -23.55 -9.64 -23.81
N ILE A 502 -22.69 -9.21 -22.88
CA ILE A 502 -22.00 -7.90 -22.98
C ILE A 502 -21.14 -7.84 -24.26
N VAL A 503 -20.32 -8.86 -24.51
CA VAL A 503 -19.49 -8.92 -25.73
C VAL A 503 -20.36 -8.99 -26.98
N THR A 504 -21.45 -9.74 -26.95
CA THR A 504 -22.39 -9.86 -28.07
C THR A 504 -23.04 -8.52 -28.41
N ILE A 505 -23.59 -7.82 -27.40
CA ILE A 505 -24.22 -6.50 -27.58
C ILE A 505 -23.19 -5.50 -28.13
N GLY A 506 -21.99 -5.43 -27.53
CA GLY A 506 -20.92 -4.55 -28.01
C GLY A 506 -20.51 -4.85 -29.46
N THR A 507 -20.40 -6.11 -29.81
CA THR A 507 -20.11 -6.54 -31.20
C THR A 507 -21.22 -6.15 -32.16
N LEU A 508 -22.50 -6.32 -31.78
CA LEU A 508 -23.64 -5.89 -32.57
C LEU A 508 -23.68 -4.38 -32.79
N LEU A 509 -23.28 -3.57 -31.78
CA LEU A 509 -23.14 -2.12 -31.93
C LEU A 509 -22.08 -1.75 -32.98
N LEU A 510 -20.93 -2.44 -33.00
CA LEU A 510 -19.91 -2.24 -34.03
C LEU A 510 -20.40 -2.66 -35.43
N LEU A 511 -21.11 -3.77 -35.53
CA LEU A 511 -21.69 -4.23 -36.79
C LEU A 511 -22.79 -3.28 -37.31
N ALA A 512 -23.64 -2.76 -36.41
CA ALA A 512 -24.66 -1.77 -36.74
C ALA A 512 -24.03 -0.44 -37.25
N TYR A 513 -22.92 -0.03 -36.63
CA TYR A 513 -22.11 1.11 -37.14
C TYR A 513 -21.55 0.80 -38.53
N ASN A 514 -20.94 -0.35 -38.70
CA ASN A 514 -20.42 -0.79 -40.00
C ASN A 514 -21.50 -0.83 -41.10
N ALA A 515 -22.70 -1.26 -40.76
CA ALA A 515 -23.88 -1.27 -41.65
C ALA A 515 -24.51 0.12 -41.85
N LYS A 516 -23.88 1.20 -41.33
CA LYS A 516 -24.36 2.59 -41.41
C LYS A 516 -25.75 2.83 -40.75
N LYS A 517 -26.18 1.90 -39.88
CA LYS A 517 -27.45 2.04 -39.13
C LYS A 517 -27.32 2.94 -37.90
N LEU A 518 -26.11 3.11 -37.38
CA LEU A 518 -25.76 4.00 -36.25
C LEU A 518 -24.72 5.03 -36.68
N LYS A 519 -24.87 6.28 -36.19
CA LYS A 519 -23.84 7.30 -36.32
C LYS A 519 -22.76 7.12 -35.24
N ALA A 520 -21.52 7.55 -35.53
CA ALA A 520 -20.38 7.42 -34.60
C ALA A 520 -20.68 7.88 -33.17
N THR A 521 -21.34 9.05 -33.02
CA THR A 521 -21.69 9.60 -31.70
C THR A 521 -22.62 8.67 -30.91
N TRP A 522 -23.66 8.16 -31.56
CA TRP A 522 -24.60 7.23 -30.91
C TRP A 522 -23.98 5.88 -30.61
N THR A 523 -23.09 5.40 -31.47
CA THR A 523 -22.33 4.16 -31.24
C THR A 523 -21.47 4.29 -29.99
N VAL A 524 -20.74 5.40 -29.83
CA VAL A 524 -19.89 5.62 -28.64
C VAL A 524 -20.75 5.86 -27.39
N ALA A 525 -21.85 6.58 -27.48
CA ALA A 525 -22.77 6.74 -26.35
C ALA A 525 -23.33 5.39 -25.89
N ALA A 526 -23.75 4.52 -26.83
CA ALA A 526 -24.25 3.18 -26.51
C ALA A 526 -23.16 2.27 -25.91
N ILE A 527 -21.92 2.33 -26.44
CA ILE A 527 -20.77 1.62 -25.87
C ILE A 527 -20.44 2.16 -24.46
N ALA A 528 -20.53 3.47 -24.24
CA ALA A 528 -20.30 4.08 -22.92
C ALA A 528 -21.32 3.58 -21.89
N LEU A 529 -22.59 3.54 -22.24
CA LEU A 529 -23.64 3.00 -21.37
C LEU A 529 -23.44 1.50 -21.12
N LEU A 530 -23.08 0.72 -22.15
CA LEU A 530 -22.80 -0.70 -22.01
C LEU A 530 -21.64 -0.96 -21.07
N CYS A 531 -20.50 -0.28 -21.26
CA CYS A 531 -19.30 -0.46 -20.43
C CYS A 531 -19.54 0.04 -19.00
N LEU A 532 -20.19 1.21 -18.85
CA LEU A 532 -20.50 1.75 -17.52
C LEU A 532 -21.47 0.82 -16.77
N GLY A 533 -22.54 0.36 -17.40
CA GLY A 533 -23.49 -0.56 -16.79
C GLY A 533 -22.87 -1.91 -16.41
N ASP A 534 -22.02 -2.45 -17.29
CA ASP A 534 -21.24 -3.66 -17.04
C ASP A 534 -20.34 -3.51 -15.81
N MET A 535 -19.46 -2.54 -15.83
CA MET A 535 -18.45 -2.37 -14.78
C MET A 535 -19.05 -1.86 -13.48
N TRP A 536 -20.07 -1.01 -13.52
CA TRP A 536 -20.82 -0.55 -12.36
C TRP A 536 -21.46 -1.72 -11.59
N SER A 537 -22.14 -2.61 -12.32
CA SER A 537 -22.78 -3.78 -11.71
C SER A 537 -21.80 -4.73 -11.04
N VAL A 538 -20.57 -4.85 -11.59
CA VAL A 538 -19.48 -5.64 -10.98
C VAL A 538 -18.93 -4.93 -9.75
N ASN A 539 -18.67 -3.63 -9.85
CA ASN A 539 -18.07 -2.85 -8.75
C ASN A 539 -18.97 -2.79 -7.52
N LYS A 540 -20.30 -2.69 -7.70
CA LYS A 540 -21.28 -2.69 -6.59
C LYS A 540 -21.33 -4.02 -5.82
N ARG A 541 -20.73 -5.11 -6.32
CA ARG A 541 -20.55 -6.36 -5.56
C ARG A 541 -19.45 -6.25 -4.49
N TYR A 542 -18.45 -5.39 -4.72
CA TYR A 542 -17.24 -5.27 -3.90
C TYR A 542 -17.18 -3.98 -3.11
N LEU A 543 -17.78 -2.91 -3.62
CA LEU A 543 -17.94 -1.63 -2.93
C LEU A 543 -19.42 -1.23 -3.01
N TYR A 544 -20.21 -1.65 -2.02
CA TYR A 544 -21.65 -1.47 -1.92
C TYR A 544 -22.02 -0.51 -0.79
N ASP A 545 -23.28 -0.03 -0.80
CA ASP A 545 -23.69 1.12 0.02
C ASP A 545 -23.73 0.78 1.52
N GLU A 546 -24.03 -0.47 1.90
CA GLU A 546 -24.08 -0.92 3.30
C GLU A 546 -22.73 -1.01 4.00
N GLN A 547 -21.61 -0.95 3.25
CA GLN A 547 -20.27 -0.86 3.85
C GLN A 547 -19.99 0.52 4.46
N PHE A 548 -20.77 1.53 4.08
CA PHE A 548 -20.60 2.89 4.57
C PHE A 548 -21.37 3.07 5.88
N ILE A 549 -20.62 3.28 6.97
CA ILE A 549 -21.17 3.51 8.30
C ILE A 549 -21.21 5.01 8.63
N PRO A 550 -22.04 5.45 9.58
CA PRO A 550 -21.96 6.80 10.13
C PRO A 550 -20.56 7.10 10.67
N LYS A 551 -20.04 8.30 10.40
CA LYS A 551 -18.72 8.74 10.87
C LYS A 551 -18.55 8.63 12.39
N SER A 552 -19.63 8.79 13.13
CA SER A 552 -19.67 8.65 14.59
C SER A 552 -19.29 7.22 15.07
N GLU A 553 -19.56 6.18 14.27
CA GLU A 553 -19.19 4.81 14.61
C GLU A 553 -17.68 4.57 14.46
N GLN A 554 -17.04 5.19 13.47
CA GLN A 554 -15.58 5.10 13.34
C GLN A 554 -14.88 5.80 14.51
N THR A 555 -15.35 6.98 14.91
CA THR A 555 -14.80 7.69 16.07
C THR A 555 -15.04 6.94 17.37
N ALA A 556 -16.09 6.13 17.44
CA ALA A 556 -16.36 5.27 18.59
C ALA A 556 -15.28 4.20 18.81
N THR A 557 -14.54 3.79 17.77
CA THR A 557 -13.43 2.82 17.85
C THR A 557 -12.32 3.32 18.79
N PHE A 558 -12.10 4.64 18.85
CA PHE A 558 -11.09 5.27 19.73
C PHE A 558 -11.70 5.93 20.96
N ARG A 559 -12.93 5.52 21.35
CA ARG A 559 -13.50 6.02 22.61
C ARG A 559 -12.68 5.48 23.78
N LYS A 560 -12.28 6.36 24.68
CA LYS A 560 -11.59 5.97 25.92
C LYS A 560 -12.42 4.97 26.70
N THR A 561 -11.80 3.88 27.08
CA THR A 561 -12.36 2.92 28.04
C THR A 561 -12.06 3.41 29.48
N GLN A 562 -12.74 2.85 30.48
CA GLN A 562 -12.41 3.11 31.87
C GLN A 562 -10.96 2.70 32.19
N THR A 563 -10.45 1.65 31.54
CA THR A 563 -9.06 1.21 31.67
C THR A 563 -8.09 2.27 31.15
N ASP A 564 -8.35 2.86 29.97
CA ASP A 564 -7.52 3.94 29.43
C ASP A 564 -7.53 5.17 30.35
N GLU A 565 -8.69 5.54 30.90
CA GLU A 565 -8.82 6.67 31.82
C GLU A 565 -8.01 6.45 33.12
N LEU A 566 -7.99 5.23 33.62
CA LEU A 566 -7.19 4.90 34.83
C LEU A 566 -5.68 4.98 34.55
N ILE A 567 -5.23 4.41 33.42
CA ILE A 567 -3.80 4.43 33.05
C ILE A 567 -3.32 5.86 32.77
N LEU A 568 -4.15 6.68 32.12
CA LEU A 568 -3.82 8.08 31.80
C LEU A 568 -3.79 9.03 33.02
N GLN A 569 -4.20 8.58 34.19
CA GLN A 569 -4.03 9.33 35.46
C GLN A 569 -2.60 9.23 36.00
N ASP A 570 -1.78 8.32 35.49
CA ASP A 570 -0.37 8.21 35.90
C ASP A 570 0.42 9.46 35.47
N PRO A 571 1.05 10.19 36.42
CA PRO A 571 1.80 11.40 36.10
C PRO A 571 3.17 11.15 35.46
N SER A 572 3.58 9.88 35.28
CA SER A 572 4.87 9.53 34.67
C SER A 572 4.95 10.05 33.22
N LEU A 573 6.07 10.63 32.83
CA LEU A 573 6.26 11.26 31.52
C LEU A 573 6.27 10.21 30.36
N ASP A 574 6.80 9.03 30.65
CA ASP A 574 6.95 7.98 29.65
C ASP A 574 6.90 6.58 30.28
N TYR A 575 6.06 5.73 29.73
CA TYR A 575 5.93 4.31 30.03
C TYR A 575 5.22 3.59 28.89
N ARG A 576 5.34 2.27 28.84
CA ARG A 576 4.66 1.48 27.81
C ARG A 576 3.56 0.61 28.39
N VAL A 577 2.61 0.30 27.52
CA VAL A 577 1.43 -0.53 27.82
C VAL A 577 1.46 -1.77 26.96
N LEU A 578 1.13 -2.91 27.53
CA LEU A 578 0.94 -4.18 26.84
C LEU A 578 -0.52 -4.63 26.98
N ASN A 579 -1.21 -4.75 25.86
CA ASN A 579 -2.62 -5.12 25.83
C ASN A 579 -2.80 -6.61 25.52
N PHE A 580 -3.29 -7.37 26.50
CA PHE A 580 -3.63 -8.80 26.35
C PHE A 580 -5.08 -9.05 25.92
N ALA A 581 -5.93 -8.02 25.90
CA ALA A 581 -7.34 -8.17 25.52
C ALA A 581 -7.54 -8.23 23.99
N GLY A 582 -6.52 -7.93 23.21
CA GLY A 582 -6.53 -7.96 21.75
C GLY A 582 -5.32 -8.67 21.17
N ASN A 583 -5.22 -8.68 19.82
CA ASN A 583 -4.00 -9.16 19.14
C ASN A 583 -2.94 -8.05 19.17
N THR A 584 -2.05 -8.09 20.14
CA THR A 584 -1.04 -7.06 20.46
C THR A 584 -0.24 -6.59 19.23
N PHE A 585 0.02 -7.46 18.25
CA PHE A 585 0.87 -7.14 17.09
C PHE A 585 0.08 -6.94 15.79
N GLU A 586 -1.24 -6.89 15.84
CA GLU A 586 -2.13 -6.69 14.68
C GLU A 586 -3.16 -5.56 14.89
N GLU A 587 -2.99 -4.73 15.95
CA GLU A 587 -3.89 -3.61 16.25
C GLU A 587 -3.11 -2.34 16.61
N ASN A 588 -3.75 -1.17 16.48
CA ASN A 588 -3.22 0.14 16.88
C ASN A 588 -4.22 0.95 17.73
N ASN A 589 -5.24 0.32 18.27
CA ASN A 589 -6.19 1.01 19.17
C ASN A 589 -5.49 1.38 20.47
N THR A 590 -4.63 0.49 21.00
CA THR A 590 -3.79 0.75 22.18
C THR A 590 -2.85 1.93 21.91
N SER A 591 -2.23 1.98 20.71
CA SER A 591 -1.31 3.06 20.31
C SER A 591 -1.96 4.44 20.18
N TYR A 592 -3.29 4.49 20.08
CA TYR A 592 -4.02 5.76 20.02
C TYR A 592 -3.96 6.54 21.34
N TRP A 593 -4.00 5.84 22.47
CA TRP A 593 -4.02 6.45 23.81
C TRP A 593 -2.72 6.25 24.58
N HIS A 594 -1.95 5.21 24.26
CA HIS A 594 -0.80 4.78 25.03
C HIS A 594 0.39 4.48 24.14
N LYS A 595 1.59 4.54 24.69
CA LYS A 595 2.80 4.02 24.06
C LYS A 595 2.79 2.50 24.19
N SER A 596 2.71 1.79 23.08
CA SER A 596 2.51 0.34 23.07
C SER A 596 3.82 -0.42 22.83
N VAL A 597 3.96 -1.55 23.53
CA VAL A 597 4.95 -2.58 23.17
C VAL A 597 4.59 -3.26 21.84
N GLY A 598 3.30 -3.33 21.54
CA GLY A 598 2.75 -3.89 20.30
C GLY A 598 2.52 -2.86 19.20
N GLY A 599 1.64 -3.22 18.29
CA GLY A 599 1.21 -2.39 17.16
C GLY A 599 1.13 -3.16 15.84
N TYR A 600 0.58 -2.50 14.84
CA TYR A 600 0.47 -3.03 13.48
C TYR A 600 1.06 -2.04 12.46
N HIS A 601 2.19 -2.41 11.84
CA HIS A 601 2.81 -1.60 10.80
C HIS A 601 3.71 -2.44 9.88
N ALA A 602 3.57 -2.28 8.58
CA ALA A 602 4.31 -3.05 7.56
C ALA A 602 5.81 -2.72 7.49
N ALA A 603 6.24 -1.58 8.05
CA ALA A 603 7.64 -1.14 8.09
C ALA A 603 8.23 -1.20 9.52
N LYS A 604 7.79 -2.15 10.34
CA LYS A 604 8.36 -2.42 11.65
C LYS A 604 9.88 -2.66 11.57
N LEU A 605 10.62 -2.22 12.58
CA LEU A 605 12.06 -2.48 12.69
C LEU A 605 12.34 -3.99 12.77
N ARG A 606 13.30 -4.47 11.98
CA ARG A 606 13.63 -5.90 11.93
C ARG A 606 14.11 -6.43 13.27
N ARG A 607 14.98 -5.72 13.95
CA ARG A 607 15.50 -6.12 15.27
C ARG A 607 14.38 -6.21 16.31
N TYR A 608 13.38 -5.36 16.22
CA TYR A 608 12.24 -5.44 17.12
C TYR A 608 11.37 -6.68 16.81
N GLN A 609 11.19 -7.03 15.54
CA GLN A 609 10.53 -8.30 15.17
C GLN A 609 11.32 -9.50 15.65
N GLU A 610 12.64 -9.50 15.49
CA GLU A 610 13.51 -10.57 15.97
C GLU A 610 13.44 -10.70 17.50
N MET A 611 13.34 -9.58 18.23
CA MET A 611 13.10 -9.58 19.67
C MET A 611 11.70 -10.14 20.02
N ILE A 612 10.67 -9.86 19.21
CA ILE A 612 9.34 -10.47 19.37
C ILE A 612 9.45 -11.99 19.23
N ASP A 613 10.09 -12.47 18.18
CA ASP A 613 10.16 -13.88 17.83
C ASP A 613 10.97 -14.71 18.85
N HIS A 614 12.06 -14.13 19.39
CA HIS A 614 12.96 -14.83 20.31
C HIS A 614 12.57 -14.70 21.79
N HIS A 615 12.06 -13.53 22.19
CA HIS A 615 11.82 -13.22 23.62
C HIS A 615 10.41 -12.71 23.91
N ILE A 616 9.96 -11.58 23.32
CA ILE A 616 8.75 -10.89 23.78
C ILE A 616 7.51 -11.78 23.70
N ALA A 617 7.33 -12.57 22.63
CA ALA A 617 6.14 -13.44 22.48
C ALA A 617 6.08 -14.51 23.59
N LYS A 618 7.22 -15.08 23.97
CA LYS A 618 7.32 -16.07 25.07
C LYS A 618 7.08 -15.41 26.42
N GLU A 619 7.67 -14.23 26.63
CA GLU A 619 7.51 -13.48 27.88
C GLU A 619 6.09 -12.94 28.05
N MET A 620 5.41 -12.54 26.97
CA MET A 620 4.00 -12.19 27.02
C MET A 620 3.14 -13.35 27.52
N GLN A 621 3.38 -14.57 27.00
CA GLN A 621 2.68 -15.76 27.47
C GLN A 621 2.97 -16.04 28.94
N ALA A 622 4.23 -15.92 29.35
CA ALA A 622 4.64 -16.12 30.72
C ALA A 622 4.04 -15.07 31.66
N ALA A 623 4.09 -13.79 31.30
CA ALA A 623 3.50 -12.70 32.07
C ALA A 623 1.99 -12.87 32.21
N TYR A 624 1.29 -13.23 31.13
CA TYR A 624 -0.16 -13.50 31.18
C TYR A 624 -0.48 -14.63 32.18
N GLN A 625 0.27 -15.74 32.13
CA GLN A 625 0.07 -16.88 33.03
C GLN A 625 0.37 -16.54 34.48
N GLU A 626 1.49 -15.86 34.76
CA GLU A 626 1.89 -15.46 36.11
C GLU A 626 0.85 -14.52 36.72
N VAL A 627 0.46 -13.46 36.01
CA VAL A 627 -0.50 -12.46 36.50
C VAL A 627 -1.89 -13.07 36.68
N ALA A 628 -2.33 -13.91 35.73
CA ALA A 628 -3.62 -14.61 35.84
C ALA A 628 -3.66 -15.57 37.03
N THR A 629 -2.59 -16.34 37.24
CA THR A 629 -2.46 -17.28 38.36
C THR A 629 -2.44 -16.55 39.70
N ALA A 630 -1.77 -15.40 39.77
CA ALA A 630 -1.73 -14.53 40.95
C ALA A 630 -3.03 -13.73 41.17
N GLY A 631 -4.05 -13.88 40.29
CA GLY A 631 -5.29 -13.12 40.39
C GLY A 631 -5.10 -11.60 40.29
N GLY A 632 -4.06 -11.15 39.61
CA GLY A 632 -3.70 -9.75 39.46
C GLY A 632 -2.86 -9.18 40.58
N GLN A 633 -2.50 -9.98 41.59
CA GLN A 633 -1.64 -9.54 42.73
C GLN A 633 -0.16 -9.63 42.34
N MET A 634 0.45 -8.52 41.98
CA MET A 634 1.81 -8.50 41.40
C MET A 634 2.89 -8.94 42.40
N ASP A 635 2.69 -8.78 43.69
CA ASP A 635 3.62 -9.25 44.73
C ASP A 635 3.85 -10.78 44.73
N SER A 636 2.95 -11.54 44.11
CA SER A 636 3.04 -12.99 43.98
C SER A 636 3.54 -13.43 42.60
N VAL A 637 3.90 -12.49 41.73
CA VAL A 637 4.34 -12.74 40.35
C VAL A 637 5.85 -12.90 40.28
N ASN A 638 6.33 -13.93 39.56
CA ASN A 638 7.74 -14.09 39.28
C ASN A 638 8.17 -13.22 38.07
N SER A 639 8.63 -12.01 38.33
CA SER A 639 9.06 -11.04 37.32
C SER A 639 10.29 -11.44 36.52
N ALA A 640 11.07 -12.40 37.00
CA ALA A 640 12.23 -12.95 36.26
C ALA A 640 11.83 -13.72 35.00
N LYS A 641 10.54 -14.04 34.82
CA LYS A 641 10.02 -14.70 33.61
C LYS A 641 9.77 -13.78 32.44
N PHE A 642 9.83 -12.45 32.63
CA PHE A 642 9.58 -11.43 31.58
C PHE A 642 10.51 -10.22 31.69
N PRO A 643 11.86 -10.46 31.75
CA PRO A 643 12.84 -9.39 31.91
C PRO A 643 12.88 -8.40 30.73
N VAL A 644 12.59 -8.86 29.51
CA VAL A 644 12.52 -7.98 28.32
C VAL A 644 11.34 -7.03 28.39
N LEU A 645 10.18 -7.46 28.87
CA LEU A 645 9.05 -6.56 29.11
C LEU A 645 9.39 -5.52 30.19
N ASN A 646 10.15 -5.92 31.24
CA ASN A 646 10.58 -4.99 32.29
C ASN A 646 11.60 -3.95 31.76
N MET A 647 12.58 -4.36 30.94
CA MET A 647 13.54 -3.43 30.34
C MET A 647 12.91 -2.49 29.31
N LEU A 648 11.79 -2.90 28.70
CA LEU A 648 10.99 -2.04 27.82
C LEU A 648 10.10 -1.06 28.59
N ASN A 649 10.22 -0.94 29.90
CA ASN A 649 9.39 -0.07 30.76
C ASN A 649 7.89 -0.33 30.56
N THR A 650 7.49 -1.59 30.49
CA THR A 650 6.10 -2.00 30.33
C THR A 650 5.39 -1.89 31.67
N LYS A 651 4.92 -0.68 31.99
CA LYS A 651 4.36 -0.32 33.28
C LYS A 651 2.94 -0.83 33.50
N TYR A 652 2.16 -0.97 32.44
CA TYR A 652 0.77 -1.45 32.54
C TYR A 652 0.50 -2.63 31.62
N PHE A 653 -0.20 -3.60 32.17
CA PHE A 653 -0.82 -4.70 31.44
C PHE A 653 -2.33 -4.48 31.39
N ILE A 654 -2.94 -4.56 30.20
CA ILE A 654 -4.40 -4.52 30.04
C ILE A 654 -4.90 -5.96 29.88
N PHE A 655 -5.69 -6.42 30.86
CA PHE A 655 -6.28 -7.75 30.86
C PHE A 655 -7.75 -7.75 30.49
N PRO A 656 -8.26 -8.79 29.83
CA PRO A 656 -9.69 -8.96 29.64
C PRO A 656 -10.37 -9.23 31.01
N ALA A 657 -11.52 -8.62 31.25
CA ALA A 657 -12.30 -8.76 32.49
C ALA A 657 -13.70 -9.35 32.18
N GLY A 658 -14.09 -10.37 32.91
CA GLY A 658 -15.35 -11.06 33.07
C GLY A 658 -16.41 -11.01 31.98
N GLN A 659 -16.79 -9.82 31.48
CA GLN A 659 -17.76 -9.63 30.40
C GLN A 659 -17.06 -9.25 29.09
N GLN A 660 -17.62 -9.68 27.98
CA GLN A 660 -17.05 -9.44 26.65
C GLN A 660 -16.82 -7.94 26.39
N GLY A 661 -15.55 -7.59 26.14
CA GLY A 661 -15.12 -6.23 25.84
C GLY A 661 -14.74 -5.37 27.05
N GLN A 662 -14.90 -5.83 28.29
CA GLN A 662 -14.38 -5.15 29.46
C GLN A 662 -12.92 -5.49 29.71
N THR A 663 -12.16 -4.51 30.17
CA THR A 663 -10.73 -4.65 30.49
C THR A 663 -10.41 -4.04 31.84
N VAL A 664 -9.29 -4.47 32.43
CA VAL A 664 -8.73 -3.90 33.66
C VAL A 664 -7.24 -3.63 33.48
N PRO A 665 -6.72 -2.52 34.01
CA PRO A 665 -5.28 -2.26 34.05
C PRO A 665 -4.66 -2.93 35.27
N ILE A 666 -3.46 -3.52 35.07
CA ILE A 666 -2.63 -4.05 36.15
C ILE A 666 -1.27 -3.37 36.04
N GLU A 667 -0.86 -2.67 37.11
CA GLU A 667 0.45 -2.00 37.17
C GLU A 667 1.55 -3.02 37.38
N ASN A 668 2.61 -2.96 36.61
CA ASN A 668 3.83 -3.76 36.75
C ASN A 668 4.88 -2.97 37.50
N PRO A 669 5.15 -3.28 38.80
CA PRO A 669 6.13 -2.57 39.62
C PRO A 669 7.58 -2.96 39.33
N TYR A 670 7.81 -3.97 38.44
CA TYR A 670 9.13 -4.56 38.18
C TYR A 670 9.85 -3.94 36.98
N THR A 671 9.33 -2.86 36.41
CA THR A 671 9.99 -2.18 35.29
C THR A 671 11.32 -1.56 35.73
N PHE A 672 12.29 -1.51 34.78
CA PHE A 672 13.59 -0.89 35.08
C PHE A 672 13.53 0.66 34.98
N GLY A 673 12.38 1.22 34.63
CA GLY A 673 12.15 2.66 34.40
C GLY A 673 12.58 3.12 33.00
N ASN A 674 12.68 4.45 32.83
CA ASN A 674 13.06 5.06 31.54
C ASN A 674 14.55 4.89 31.22
N ALA A 675 15.39 4.77 32.27
CA ALA A 675 16.82 4.53 32.13
C ALA A 675 17.37 4.04 33.48
N TRP A 676 18.47 3.27 33.44
CA TRP A 676 19.12 2.75 34.63
C TRP A 676 20.62 2.58 34.44
N PHE A 677 21.39 2.70 35.55
CA PHE A 677 22.81 2.36 35.54
C PHE A 677 22.99 0.86 35.63
N ILE A 678 24.01 0.32 34.93
CA ILE A 678 24.36 -1.11 34.94
C ILE A 678 25.69 -1.34 35.68
N ASP A 679 25.89 -2.57 36.14
CA ASP A 679 27.14 -3.00 36.82
C ASP A 679 28.17 -3.54 35.85
N LYS A 680 27.72 -4.18 34.75
CA LYS A 680 28.59 -4.95 33.87
C LYS A 680 28.18 -4.87 32.42
N ILE A 681 29.19 -4.89 31.53
CA ILE A 681 28.94 -5.08 30.09
C ILE A 681 29.40 -6.49 29.69
N GLN A 682 28.56 -7.19 28.99
CA GLN A 682 28.94 -8.41 28.27
C GLN A 682 29.09 -8.10 26.79
N TYR A 683 30.33 -8.04 26.29
CA TYR A 683 30.60 -7.88 24.89
C TYR A 683 30.42 -9.20 24.12
N VAL A 684 29.78 -9.11 22.96
CA VAL A 684 29.54 -10.20 22.04
C VAL A 684 30.05 -9.86 20.64
N ASN A 685 30.23 -10.85 19.76
CA ASN A 685 30.87 -10.64 18.47
C ASN A 685 29.90 -10.61 17.29
N ASN A 686 28.65 -10.97 17.51
CA ASN A 686 27.62 -11.02 16.45
C ASN A 686 26.21 -10.96 17.04
N ALA A 687 25.24 -10.73 16.19
CA ALA A 687 23.84 -10.59 16.55
C ALA A 687 23.20 -11.85 17.16
N ASN A 688 23.65 -13.06 16.75
CA ASN A 688 23.16 -14.31 17.33
C ASN A 688 23.58 -14.43 18.80
N GLU A 689 24.87 -14.17 19.09
CA GLU A 689 25.36 -14.15 20.48
C GLU A 689 24.64 -13.06 21.30
N GLU A 690 24.34 -11.90 20.70
CA GLU A 690 23.66 -10.79 21.39
C GLU A 690 22.25 -11.18 21.80
N ILE A 691 21.43 -11.71 20.88
CA ILE A 691 20.03 -12.08 21.18
C ILE A 691 19.92 -13.30 22.11
N ASP A 692 20.82 -14.28 21.96
CA ASP A 692 20.82 -15.48 22.81
C ASP A 692 21.24 -15.16 24.26
N ALA A 693 22.16 -14.21 24.46
CA ALA A 693 22.61 -13.80 25.78
C ALA A 693 21.53 -13.10 26.62
N ILE A 694 20.54 -12.43 25.98
CA ILE A 694 19.43 -11.71 26.65
C ILE A 694 18.65 -12.60 27.61
N GLY A 695 18.44 -13.86 27.27
CA GLY A 695 17.76 -14.83 28.13
C GLY A 695 18.63 -15.43 29.24
N GLN A 696 19.93 -15.08 29.35
CA GLN A 696 20.90 -15.73 30.19
C GLN A 696 21.48 -14.84 31.30
N VAL A 697 21.24 -13.55 31.25
CA VAL A 697 21.80 -12.57 32.19
C VAL A 697 20.69 -11.76 32.88
N ASP A 698 21.03 -11.16 34.02
CA ASP A 698 20.18 -10.15 34.63
C ASP A 698 20.36 -8.82 33.90
N LEU A 699 19.37 -8.44 33.07
CA LEU A 699 19.37 -7.23 32.25
C LEU A 699 19.31 -5.92 33.08
N GLN A 700 18.96 -6.01 34.37
CA GLN A 700 19.00 -4.85 35.27
C GLN A 700 20.43 -4.52 35.68
N GLN A 701 21.31 -5.53 35.68
CA GLN A 701 22.71 -5.39 36.12
C GLN A 701 23.72 -5.47 34.96
N THR A 702 23.40 -6.20 33.89
CA THR A 702 24.33 -6.48 32.81
C THR A 702 23.72 -6.07 31.47
N ALA A 703 24.40 -5.19 30.75
CA ALA A 703 24.05 -4.87 29.37
C ALA A 703 24.83 -5.77 28.39
N ILE A 704 24.18 -6.27 27.36
CA ILE A 704 24.79 -7.04 26.28
C ILE A 704 25.05 -6.08 25.12
N VAL A 705 26.31 -6.00 24.67
CA VAL A 705 26.75 -5.03 23.67
C VAL A 705 27.57 -5.72 22.58
N ASP A 706 27.18 -5.49 21.33
CA ASP A 706 27.99 -5.91 20.18
C ASP A 706 29.34 -5.17 20.19
N SER A 707 30.43 -5.92 20.04
CA SER A 707 31.82 -5.42 20.08
C SER A 707 32.09 -4.23 19.16
N LYS A 708 31.27 -4.04 18.09
CA LYS A 708 31.36 -2.85 17.21
C LYS A 708 31.04 -1.53 17.93
N PHE A 709 30.33 -1.55 19.07
CA PHE A 709 30.00 -0.37 19.87
C PHE A 709 30.95 -0.16 21.05
N LYS A 710 31.99 -0.99 21.20
CA LYS A 710 32.94 -0.91 22.31
C LYS A 710 33.61 0.47 22.42
N GLU A 711 33.92 1.12 21.29
CA GLU A 711 34.55 2.43 21.28
C GLU A 711 33.64 3.52 21.87
N ALA A 712 32.32 3.45 21.64
CA ALA A 712 31.35 4.40 22.15
C ALA A 712 31.16 4.32 23.68
N LEU A 713 31.55 3.19 24.30
CA LEU A 713 31.44 2.96 25.75
C LEU A 713 32.81 2.88 26.45
N LYS A 714 33.88 3.41 25.83
CA LYS A 714 35.23 3.44 26.44
C LYS A 714 35.29 4.33 27.67
N GLY A 715 36.19 3.95 28.62
CA GLY A 715 36.58 4.80 29.75
C GLY A 715 35.86 4.52 31.05
N VAL A 716 34.97 3.54 31.10
CA VAL A 716 34.27 3.15 32.31
C VAL A 716 34.92 1.92 32.92
N ASN A 717 35.15 1.95 34.25
CA ASN A 717 35.51 0.77 35.00
C ASN A 717 34.32 -0.19 35.06
N GLU A 718 34.47 -1.39 34.47
CA GLU A 718 33.50 -2.48 34.64
C GLU A 718 33.38 -2.82 36.14
N GLY A 719 32.18 -2.86 36.63
CA GLY A 719 31.91 -3.44 37.95
C GLY A 719 31.44 -2.50 39.05
N TYR A 720 30.87 -1.33 38.71
CA TYR A 720 30.42 -0.47 39.80
C TYR A 720 29.05 0.17 39.54
N LYS A 721 28.02 -0.36 40.19
CA LYS A 721 26.76 0.31 40.46
C LYS A 721 26.76 0.86 41.89
N ASP A 722 26.76 2.16 42.06
CA ASP A 722 26.55 2.75 43.36
C ASP A 722 25.05 2.93 43.59
N SER A 723 24.59 2.55 44.76
CA SER A 723 23.20 2.78 45.20
C SER A 723 22.81 4.28 45.23
N LEU A 724 23.78 5.18 45.12
CA LEU A 724 23.59 6.64 45.05
C LEU A 724 23.47 7.15 43.59
N SER A 725 23.74 6.31 42.58
CA SER A 725 23.61 6.72 41.18
C SER A 725 22.15 6.75 40.77
N THR A 726 21.71 7.88 40.27
CA THR A 726 20.32 8.11 39.85
C THR A 726 20.27 8.70 38.43
N ILE A 727 19.24 8.33 37.70
CA ILE A 727 18.86 8.94 36.42
C ILE A 727 17.34 9.09 36.35
N ARG A 728 16.87 10.20 35.85
CA ARG A 728 15.44 10.50 35.74
C ARG A 728 15.15 11.24 34.45
N LEU A 729 14.12 10.82 33.70
CA LEU A 729 13.54 11.57 32.62
C LEU A 729 12.83 12.82 33.15
N THR A 730 13.19 14.00 32.66
CA THR A 730 12.66 15.29 33.08
C THR A 730 11.82 15.98 32.01
N SER A 731 12.03 15.64 30.75
CA SER A 731 11.21 16.14 29.65
C SER A 731 11.09 15.07 28.55
N TYR A 732 9.89 14.93 28.03
CA TYR A 732 9.56 14.01 26.95
C TYR A 732 8.86 14.74 25.82
N GLU A 733 9.43 14.60 24.62
CA GLU A 733 8.79 14.83 23.32
C GLU A 733 9.13 13.64 22.41
N PRO A 734 8.32 13.30 21.40
CA PRO A 734 8.59 12.14 20.57
C PRO A 734 9.99 12.12 19.97
N ASN A 735 10.52 13.28 19.59
CA ASN A 735 11.84 13.47 18.97
C ASN A 735 12.90 14.11 19.90
N GLN A 736 12.58 14.33 21.19
CA GLN A 736 13.51 14.94 22.16
C GLN A 736 13.26 14.40 23.56
N LEU A 737 14.32 13.91 24.18
CA LEU A 737 14.29 13.37 25.54
C LEU A 737 15.35 14.08 26.37
N VAL A 738 15.00 14.48 27.62
CA VAL A 738 15.95 15.11 28.52
C VAL A 738 15.99 14.32 29.84
N TYR A 739 17.19 13.93 30.24
CA TYR A 739 17.43 13.21 31.48
C TYR A 739 18.35 14.02 32.39
N GLU A 740 18.13 13.92 33.67
CA GLU A 740 19.05 14.38 34.74
C GLU A 740 19.69 13.19 35.41
N THR A 741 20.99 13.24 35.59
CA THR A 741 21.79 12.19 36.22
C THR A 741 22.52 12.75 37.44
N SER A 742 22.78 11.90 38.43
CA SER A 742 23.66 12.14 39.53
C SER A 742 24.37 10.85 39.89
N SER A 743 25.69 10.79 39.74
CA SER A 743 26.47 9.60 40.05
C SER A 743 27.82 9.99 40.68
N PRO A 744 28.30 9.30 41.69
CA PRO A 744 29.60 9.55 42.30
C PRO A 744 30.77 9.11 41.40
N GLN A 745 30.51 8.30 40.38
CA GLN A 745 31.50 7.75 39.45
C GLN A 745 31.03 7.73 38.03
N ASP A 746 31.95 7.61 37.07
CA ASP A 746 31.60 7.32 35.68
C ASP A 746 30.86 5.99 35.61
N GLY A 747 29.79 5.95 34.85
CA GLY A 747 28.93 4.79 34.77
C GLY A 747 28.33 4.62 33.36
N ILE A 748 27.79 3.44 33.11
CA ILE A 748 27.06 3.18 31.87
C ILE A 748 25.57 3.14 32.18
N VAL A 749 24.81 3.87 31.37
CA VAL A 749 23.36 3.94 31.47
C VAL A 749 22.76 3.26 30.26
N VAL A 750 21.80 2.36 30.48
CA VAL A 750 20.91 1.83 29.46
C VAL A 750 19.60 2.61 29.53
N PHE A 751 19.08 3.00 28.37
CA PHE A 751 17.83 3.73 28.22
C PHE A 751 16.78 2.80 27.60
N SER A 752 15.58 2.81 28.19
CA SER A 752 14.44 2.04 27.67
C SER A 752 13.90 2.68 26.37
N GLU A 753 14.80 2.96 25.44
CA GLU A 753 14.52 3.64 24.17
C GLU A 753 15.10 2.82 23.02
N ILE A 754 14.27 2.63 21.98
CA ILE A 754 14.69 1.83 20.82
C ILE A 754 15.84 2.53 20.08
N TYR A 755 16.93 1.78 19.88
CA TYR A 755 18.07 2.24 19.10
C TYR A 755 17.72 2.34 17.60
N TYR A 756 18.02 3.50 17.05
CA TYR A 756 17.94 3.72 15.60
C TYR A 756 19.03 4.73 15.17
N PRO A 757 19.73 4.51 14.04
CA PRO A 757 20.68 5.47 13.51
C PRO A 757 20.02 6.84 13.24
N GLY A 758 20.67 7.93 13.66
CA GLY A 758 20.15 9.29 13.48
C GLY A 758 19.68 9.97 14.77
N TRP A 759 19.57 9.25 15.89
CA TRP A 759 19.53 9.85 17.19
C TRP A 759 20.91 10.39 17.56
N THR A 760 20.94 11.60 18.08
CA THR A 760 22.14 12.25 18.63
C THR A 760 21.95 12.52 20.12
N ALA A 761 23.03 12.57 20.86
CA ALA A 761 23.00 12.92 22.28
C ALA A 761 24.03 13.98 22.62
N THR A 762 23.72 14.74 23.66
CA THR A 762 24.66 15.64 24.34
C THR A 762 24.63 15.42 25.84
N ILE A 763 25.79 15.62 26.50
CA ILE A 763 25.89 15.71 27.96
C ILE A 763 26.35 17.13 28.25
N ASP A 764 25.52 17.90 28.98
CA ASP A 764 25.74 19.33 29.24
C ASP A 764 26.05 20.15 27.97
N GLY A 765 25.34 19.83 26.87
CA GLY A 765 25.52 20.47 25.57
C GLY A 765 26.73 20.01 24.76
N LYS A 766 27.56 19.08 25.27
CA LYS A 766 28.67 18.49 24.53
C LYS A 766 28.26 17.19 23.86
N PRO A 767 28.58 16.95 22.58
CA PRO A 767 28.25 15.71 21.88
C PRO A 767 28.73 14.48 22.63
N ALA A 768 27.89 13.45 22.67
CA ALA A 768 28.17 12.17 23.29
C ALA A 768 27.67 11.02 22.38
N ASP A 769 28.41 9.91 22.41
CA ASP A 769 28.07 8.75 21.56
C ASP A 769 26.96 7.92 22.17
N ILE A 770 26.09 7.41 21.31
CA ILE A 770 25.04 6.44 21.65
C ILE A 770 25.45 5.07 21.10
N ALA A 771 25.58 4.09 22.00
CA ALA A 771 25.76 2.69 21.65
C ALA A 771 24.40 1.97 21.60
N ARG A 772 24.36 0.81 20.91
CA ARG A 772 23.26 -0.14 21.02
C ARG A 772 23.61 -1.17 22.10
N ALA A 773 22.65 -1.42 23.00
CA ALA A 773 22.69 -2.47 24.00
C ALA A 773 21.42 -3.32 23.97
N ASP A 774 21.52 -4.53 24.53
CA ASP A 774 20.39 -5.44 24.70
C ASP A 774 19.58 -5.62 23.40
N TYR A 775 20.31 -5.71 22.28
CA TYR A 775 19.83 -5.92 20.93
C TYR A 775 19.04 -4.75 20.32
N ILE A 776 18.25 -4.01 21.10
CA ILE A 776 17.32 -2.99 20.61
C ILE A 776 17.36 -1.65 21.36
N LEU A 777 18.07 -1.55 22.51
CA LEU A 777 18.07 -0.37 23.35
C LEU A 777 19.29 0.54 23.12
N ARG A 778 19.24 1.76 23.70
CA ARG A 778 20.35 2.71 23.69
C ARG A 778 21.17 2.59 24.97
N ALA A 779 22.47 2.79 24.88
CA ALA A 779 23.35 2.93 26.02
C ALA A 779 24.34 4.07 25.83
N MET A 780 24.77 4.69 26.92
CA MET A 780 25.77 5.77 26.92
C MET A 780 26.69 5.67 28.10
N ASN A 781 27.92 6.14 27.91
CA ASN A 781 28.83 6.43 28.99
C ASN A 781 28.48 7.78 29.60
N VAL A 782 28.28 7.84 30.91
CA VAL A 782 27.91 9.06 31.67
C VAL A 782 28.99 9.34 32.71
N PRO A 783 29.62 10.54 32.69
CA PRO A 783 30.65 10.86 33.65
C PRO A 783 30.12 11.05 35.09
N ALA A 784 31.03 11.00 36.05
CA ALA A 784 30.73 11.29 37.46
C ALA A 784 30.26 12.73 37.63
N GLY A 785 29.27 12.93 38.49
CA GLY A 785 28.69 14.24 38.81
C GLY A 785 27.20 14.32 38.54
N LYS A 786 26.72 15.56 38.49
CA LYS A 786 25.35 15.87 38.05
C LYS A 786 25.39 16.38 36.64
N HIS A 787 24.65 15.71 35.73
CA HIS A 787 24.67 16.03 34.32
C HIS A 787 23.25 16.04 33.74
N THR A 788 23.09 16.83 32.68
CA THR A 788 21.89 16.83 31.83
C THR A 788 22.22 16.13 30.50
N ILE A 789 21.48 15.07 30.21
CA ILE A 789 21.58 14.35 28.94
C ILE A 789 20.41 14.76 28.05
N GLU A 790 20.68 15.25 26.86
CA GLU A 790 19.67 15.56 25.87
C GLU A 790 19.86 14.64 24.66
N MET A 791 18.81 13.91 24.27
CA MET A 791 18.76 13.11 23.06
C MET A 791 17.81 13.75 22.05
N ARG A 792 18.22 13.83 20.77
CA ARG A 792 17.40 14.38 19.67
C ARG A 792 17.40 13.48 18.47
N PHE A 793 16.24 13.41 17.85
CA PHE A 793 16.07 12.82 16.51
C PHE A 793 15.84 13.93 15.48
N ASP A 794 16.93 14.45 14.92
CA ASP A 794 16.93 15.49 13.90
C ASP A 794 18.07 15.23 12.91
N PRO A 795 17.91 14.26 11.99
CA PRO A 795 18.95 13.88 11.04
C PRO A 795 19.31 15.05 10.09
N GLN A 796 20.59 15.40 9.99
CA GLN A 796 21.06 16.45 9.08
C GLN A 796 20.68 16.19 7.62
N SER A 797 20.55 14.91 7.23
CA SER A 797 20.06 14.52 5.90
C SER A 797 18.67 15.07 5.59
N LEU A 798 17.81 15.29 6.59
CA LEU A 798 16.50 15.89 6.42
C LEU A 798 16.60 17.32 5.89
N HIS A 799 17.43 18.14 6.52
CA HIS A 799 17.64 19.55 6.11
C HIS A 799 18.25 19.66 4.70
N ILE A 800 19.19 18.77 4.37
CA ILE A 800 19.80 18.73 3.03
C ILE A 800 18.76 18.35 1.97
N THR A 801 18.01 17.30 2.21
CA THR A 801 17.02 16.80 1.23
C THR A 801 15.85 17.77 1.07
N GLU A 802 15.40 18.44 2.15
CA GLU A 802 14.40 19.49 2.08
C GLU A 802 14.90 20.71 1.26
N GLY A 803 16.17 21.13 1.45
CA GLY A 803 16.75 22.20 0.64
C GLY A 803 16.75 21.88 -0.86
N ILE A 804 17.12 20.65 -1.23
CA ILE A 804 17.07 20.18 -2.63
C ILE A 804 15.62 20.15 -3.15
N ALA A 805 14.68 19.69 -2.34
CA ALA A 805 13.27 19.62 -2.71
C ALA A 805 12.66 21.00 -2.98
N TYR A 806 12.96 22.01 -2.14
CA TYR A 806 12.57 23.41 -2.38
C TYR A 806 13.18 23.96 -3.67
N GLY A 807 14.46 23.68 -3.94
CA GLY A 807 15.12 24.07 -5.19
C GLY A 807 14.45 23.45 -6.43
N ALA A 808 14.10 22.17 -6.37
CA ALA A 808 13.41 21.48 -7.46
C ALA A 808 11.97 22.02 -7.67
N MET A 809 11.26 22.35 -6.59
CA MET A 809 9.94 22.98 -6.66
C MET A 809 10.02 24.37 -7.33
N ALA A 810 11.02 25.17 -6.97
CA ALA A 810 11.25 26.47 -7.60
C ALA A 810 11.52 26.33 -9.11
N LEU A 811 12.32 25.34 -9.53
CA LEU A 811 12.56 25.04 -10.94
C LEU A 811 11.29 24.66 -11.70
N LEU A 812 10.42 23.85 -11.10
CA LEU A 812 9.12 23.49 -11.68
C LEU A 812 8.25 24.75 -11.86
N LEU A 813 8.17 25.61 -10.84
CA LEU A 813 7.41 26.86 -10.88
C LEU A 813 7.90 27.79 -11.98
N VAL A 814 9.22 27.96 -12.10
CA VAL A 814 9.83 28.77 -13.19
C VAL A 814 9.42 28.19 -14.55
N GLY A 815 9.48 26.87 -14.72
CA GLY A 815 9.01 26.19 -15.94
C GLY A 815 7.56 26.52 -16.28
N VAL A 816 6.68 26.50 -15.29
CA VAL A 816 5.25 26.85 -15.45
C VAL A 816 5.09 28.32 -15.87
N ILE A 817 5.81 29.25 -15.24
CA ILE A 817 5.79 30.67 -15.56
C ILE A 817 6.23 30.90 -17.03
N ILE A 818 7.32 30.27 -17.45
CA ILE A 818 7.82 30.34 -18.83
C ILE A 818 6.75 29.81 -19.82
N LEU A 819 6.12 28.68 -19.50
CA LEU A 819 5.06 28.11 -20.36
C LEU A 819 3.88 29.08 -20.50
N VAL A 820 3.43 29.67 -19.42
CA VAL A 820 2.33 30.67 -19.42
C VAL A 820 2.73 31.89 -20.24
N TRP A 821 3.93 32.41 -20.06
CA TRP A 821 4.45 33.56 -20.81
C TRP A 821 4.50 33.32 -22.34
N ILE A 822 5.05 32.16 -22.75
CA ILE A 822 5.11 31.75 -24.16
C ILE A 822 3.69 31.66 -24.77
N ASN A 823 2.75 31.03 -24.04
CA ASN A 823 1.38 30.89 -24.52
C ASN A 823 0.65 32.26 -24.64
N ARG A 824 0.86 33.15 -23.66
CA ARG A 824 0.30 34.52 -23.73
C ARG A 824 0.85 35.30 -24.93
N LYS A 825 2.15 35.21 -25.22
CA LYS A 825 2.78 35.86 -26.38
C LYS A 825 2.17 35.36 -27.70
N LYS A 826 2.02 34.04 -27.87
CA LYS A 826 1.39 33.42 -29.04
C LYS A 826 -0.06 33.86 -29.22
N TYR A 827 -0.82 33.99 -28.12
CA TYR A 827 -2.21 34.41 -28.13
C TYR A 827 -2.33 35.90 -28.52
N GLY A 828 -1.47 36.78 -28.01
CA GLY A 828 -1.39 38.17 -28.35
C GLY A 828 -1.04 38.43 -29.84
N GLU A 829 -0.13 37.59 -30.39
CA GLU A 829 0.22 37.66 -31.83
C GLU A 829 -0.91 37.16 -32.74
N SER A 830 -1.73 36.19 -32.25
CA SER A 830 -2.88 35.65 -33.01
C SER A 830 -4.08 36.63 -33.03
N ILE A 831 -4.18 37.56 -32.08
CA ILE A 831 -5.23 38.63 -32.04
C ILE A 831 -4.83 39.80 -32.90
N LYS A 832 -3.55 40.06 -33.14
CA LYS A 832 -3.02 41.12 -33.97
C LYS A 832 -2.98 40.78 -35.47
N LYS A 833 -3.14 39.52 -35.82
CA LYS A 833 -3.39 39.01 -37.19
C LYS A 833 -4.88 38.77 -37.41
#